data_d87f24cf0268731855e596f155607031
#
_entry.id   d87f24cf0268731855e596f155607031
#
_cell.length_a   1.000
_cell.length_b   1.000
_cell.length_c   1.000
_cell.angle_alpha   90.00
_cell.angle_beta   90.00
_cell.angle_gamma   90.00
#
_symmetry.space_group_name_H-M   'P 1'
#
loop_
_entity.id
_entity.type
_entity.pdbx_description
1 polymer ?
#
loop_
_entity_poly.entity_id
_entity_poly.type
_entity_poly.pdbx_seq_one_letter_code
_entity_poly.pdbx_strand_id
1 'polypeptide(L)'
;MRLISYLLTMAMCLCANAQHVSWTADNGNGTFTNPLFYDEFSDPDILRVGDDYYLAGTTMHAVPGLVILHSKDLVNWENISYCFDRFDFDDEAFSLKNHKEIYGQGIWAPAIRYANGQFYVFSNVNGKGLQCYTSKDIKGPWEHHNMKGDIYDLGVLFDDDGKVYAIHGYGTVKCTELKPDMSGPVEGTERVIIPEGNGVGEGHHMYKINGMYYLISTDYKPNGRTLCSRSKSIWGPYETRVITADETYGYHAASLTQVPRDVKYRIGEDDTKFSLGGVDKDATACTNAHQGGIVQYKDGSWWALFMMDFHSIGRTVCLMPMTWKDGWPMVGLNGNLGRAPRTWFKPGTAEGQYDYGSGNTPVEPHAPYVRSENFDGKTLGRVWQWNHNPDDKMWSLKGGRLRLNSMPAEQLMWARNSLTQRVIGPKSVATVELSVKGLKDGDVAGLGNINVPCSWIGIIRDDHTNTFLLRFWDQGKNKPELAPVVAPVSLPKGKIWLRCIGDYDNDQMQYAYSTDGVTFQTIGYEIPLSYQLITFQGSRHALFAFNVKGKNGGYAEFDNFTVEEPCADRSWNIPYGTTFRIINKATNRPAVCDPHGILHDTHMGDKSQRTQFQLIDKGNGKVALKCVDGHYIKVYGEGLAGDVRFTTNAEEAEVFLWQDYLDHDFMLYSLKNHRYLGKSPTTGSPYSMDFVGPDPARRNGAVLLWEDCSAE
;
A
#
# COMPACT_ATOMS: atom_id res chain seq x y z
N MET A 1 -52.30 -2.90 -2.87
CA MET A 1 -51.22 -3.49 -3.69
C MET A 1 -50.48 -2.49 -4.60
N ARG A 2 -50.99 -1.32 -4.97
CA ARG A 2 -50.26 -0.35 -5.80
C ARG A 2 -49.34 0.62 -5.03
N LEU A 3 -49.54 0.81 -3.73
CA LEU A 3 -48.68 1.69 -2.90
C LEU A 3 -47.38 1.02 -2.45
N ILE A 4 -47.39 -0.29 -2.32
CA ILE A 4 -46.18 -1.05 -1.89
C ILE A 4 -45.17 -1.17 -3.06
N SER A 5 -45.68 -1.18 -4.31
CA SER A 5 -44.84 -1.22 -5.51
C SER A 5 -44.07 0.10 -5.74
N TYR A 6 -44.63 1.24 -5.34
CA TYR A 6 -43.96 2.54 -5.46
C TYR A 6 -42.87 2.75 -4.38
N LEU A 7 -43.06 2.21 -3.20
CA LEU A 7 -42.04 2.25 -2.12
C LEU A 7 -40.84 1.35 -2.40
N LEU A 8 -41.04 0.18 -3.02
CA LEU A 8 -39.92 -0.66 -3.46
C LEU A 8 -39.14 -0.07 -4.62
N THR A 9 -39.83 0.64 -5.56
CA THR A 9 -39.15 1.27 -6.68
C THR A 9 -38.39 2.54 -6.27
N MET A 10 -38.87 3.25 -5.23
CA MET A 10 -38.14 4.39 -4.66
C MET A 10 -36.92 3.93 -3.80
N ALA A 11 -37.02 2.79 -3.14
CA ALA A 11 -35.86 2.22 -2.41
C ALA A 11 -34.76 1.72 -3.35
N MET A 12 -35.11 1.20 -4.54
CA MET A 12 -34.11 0.79 -5.54
C MET A 12 -33.46 1.97 -6.29
N CYS A 13 -34.12 3.14 -6.35
CA CYS A 13 -33.52 4.35 -6.95
C CYS A 13 -32.58 5.10 -6.00
N LEU A 14 -32.64 4.86 -4.70
CA LEU A 14 -31.72 5.46 -3.72
C LEU A 14 -30.41 4.66 -3.57
N CYS A 15 -30.36 3.42 -4.05
CA CYS A 15 -29.11 2.64 -4.10
C CYS A 15 -28.25 2.88 -5.35
N ALA A 16 -28.71 3.72 -6.30
CA ALA A 16 -28.01 3.94 -7.57
C ALA A 16 -26.94 5.05 -7.54
N ASN A 17 -26.67 5.65 -6.38
CA ASN A 17 -25.63 6.65 -6.18
C ASN A 17 -24.85 6.43 -4.88
N ALA A 18 -24.61 5.20 -4.48
CA ALA A 18 -23.51 4.94 -3.56
C ALA A 18 -22.23 5.28 -4.34
N GLN A 19 -21.66 6.43 -4.06
CA GLN A 19 -20.36 6.82 -4.57
C GLN A 19 -19.40 5.72 -4.09
N HIS A 20 -18.83 4.95 -5.03
CA HIS A 20 -17.86 3.93 -4.68
C HIS A 20 -16.67 4.63 -4.03
N VAL A 21 -16.44 4.35 -2.77
CA VAL A 21 -15.43 5.02 -1.97
C VAL A 21 -14.14 4.22 -2.08
N SER A 22 -13.07 4.87 -2.52
CA SER A 22 -11.74 4.28 -2.50
C SER A 22 -11.30 4.00 -1.07
N TRP A 23 -10.42 3.00 -0.90
CA TRP A 23 -9.79 2.73 0.39
C TRP A 23 -9.29 4.02 1.04
N THR A 24 -9.65 4.26 2.28
CA THR A 24 -9.07 5.28 3.14
C THR A 24 -8.54 4.65 4.41
N ALA A 25 -7.37 5.09 4.86
CA ALA A 25 -6.81 4.63 6.13
C ALA A 25 -7.58 5.19 7.33
N ASP A 26 -8.21 6.35 7.21
CA ASP A 26 -8.99 7.00 8.26
C ASP A 26 -10.25 6.20 8.58
N ASN A 27 -10.41 5.75 9.81
CA ASN A 27 -11.56 5.00 10.26
C ASN A 27 -12.77 5.88 10.63
N GLY A 28 -12.64 7.23 10.54
CA GLY A 28 -13.70 8.17 10.88
C GLY A 28 -14.00 8.30 12.38
N ASN A 29 -13.30 7.57 13.23
CA ASN A 29 -13.50 7.52 14.69
C ASN A 29 -12.28 8.01 15.50
N GLY A 30 -11.37 8.75 14.87
CA GLY A 30 -10.13 9.22 15.50
C GLY A 30 -8.98 8.23 15.41
N THR A 31 -9.17 7.08 14.77
CA THR A 31 -8.13 6.10 14.50
C THR A 31 -7.85 5.97 13.00
N PHE A 32 -6.73 5.37 12.67
CA PHE A 32 -6.41 4.97 11.31
C PHE A 32 -5.95 3.51 11.27
N THR A 33 -6.05 2.88 10.10
CA THR A 33 -5.56 1.51 9.86
C THR A 33 -4.62 1.50 8.67
N ASN A 34 -3.47 0.92 8.86
CA ASN A 34 -2.50 0.69 7.79
C ASN A 34 -2.91 -0.47 6.86
N PRO A 35 -2.48 -0.48 5.59
CA PRO A 35 -1.60 0.52 4.99
C PRO A 35 -2.32 1.86 4.75
N LEU A 36 -1.58 2.97 4.66
CA LEU A 36 -2.18 4.27 4.32
C LEU A 36 -2.85 4.24 2.94
N PHE A 37 -2.20 3.56 2.00
CA PHE A 37 -2.68 3.35 0.65
C PHE A 37 -2.73 1.85 0.40
N TYR A 38 -3.90 1.31 0.07
CA TYR A 38 -3.99 -0.10 -0.31
C TYR A 38 -3.69 -0.29 -1.79
N ASP A 39 -2.79 0.54 -2.31
CA ASP A 39 -2.21 0.48 -3.65
C ASP A 39 -0.71 0.80 -3.58
N GLU A 40 -0.04 0.68 -4.71
CA GLU A 40 1.40 0.90 -4.75
C GLU A 40 1.78 2.36 -4.51
N PHE A 41 2.71 2.55 -3.60
CA PHE A 41 3.43 3.80 -3.40
C PHE A 41 4.83 3.49 -2.90
N SER A 42 5.78 3.37 -3.82
CA SER A 42 7.14 2.91 -3.53
C SER A 42 8.07 4.05 -3.13
N ASP A 43 9.04 3.69 -2.29
CA ASP A 43 10.20 4.51 -1.93
C ASP A 43 9.82 5.92 -1.45
N PRO A 44 8.96 6.02 -0.42
CA PRO A 44 8.44 7.32 0.02
C PRO A 44 9.50 8.18 0.70
N ASP A 45 9.51 9.48 0.41
CA ASP A 45 10.18 10.47 1.25
C ASP A 45 9.17 11.51 1.74
N ILE A 46 9.26 11.87 3.02
CA ILE A 46 8.32 12.75 3.72
C ILE A 46 8.96 14.10 4.06
N LEU A 47 8.20 15.17 3.81
CA LEU A 47 8.58 16.54 4.15
C LEU A 47 7.46 17.23 4.91
N ARG A 48 7.82 18.00 5.94
CA ARG A 48 6.93 18.95 6.60
C ARG A 48 7.34 20.39 6.28
N VAL A 49 6.37 21.23 5.92
CA VAL A 49 6.54 22.68 5.77
C VAL A 49 5.40 23.38 6.51
N GLY A 50 5.71 23.95 7.66
CA GLY A 50 4.66 24.51 8.54
C GLY A 50 3.74 23.42 9.09
N ASP A 51 2.45 23.53 8.77
CA ASP A 51 1.42 22.54 9.13
C ASP A 51 1.03 21.63 7.98
N ASP A 52 1.78 21.68 6.89
CA ASP A 52 1.58 20.85 5.69
C ASP A 52 2.60 19.73 5.62
N TYR A 53 2.14 18.56 5.17
CA TYR A 53 2.96 17.38 4.98
C TYR A 53 2.91 16.98 3.51
N TYR A 54 4.06 16.65 2.95
CA TYR A 54 4.20 16.26 1.54
C TYR A 54 4.93 14.93 1.44
N LEU A 55 4.38 14.02 0.66
CA LEU A 55 4.97 12.70 0.41
C LEU A 55 5.31 12.59 -1.06
N ALA A 56 6.57 12.32 -1.37
CA ALA A 56 7.03 12.02 -2.70
C ALA A 56 7.24 10.51 -2.88
N GLY A 57 6.87 9.96 -4.02
CA GLY A 57 7.06 8.54 -4.33
C GLY A 57 7.53 8.33 -5.76
N THR A 58 8.19 7.18 -5.98
CA THR A 58 8.65 6.80 -7.32
C THR A 58 7.50 6.38 -8.21
N THR A 59 7.71 6.48 -9.53
CA THR A 59 6.77 6.00 -10.55
C THR A 59 7.44 5.10 -11.58
N MET A 60 8.70 4.78 -11.40
CA MET A 60 9.51 3.95 -12.29
C MET A 60 9.42 4.43 -13.74
N HIS A 61 8.92 3.61 -14.65
CA HIS A 61 8.74 3.91 -16.06
C HIS A 61 7.39 4.58 -16.40
N ALA A 62 6.47 4.65 -15.42
CA ALA A 62 5.15 5.24 -15.64
C ALA A 62 5.19 6.77 -15.56
N VAL A 63 4.44 7.43 -16.46
CA VAL A 63 4.35 8.89 -16.54
C VAL A 63 2.89 9.37 -16.54
N PRO A 64 2.57 10.51 -15.90
CA PRO A 64 3.46 11.49 -15.24
C PRO A 64 4.23 10.87 -14.08
N GLY A 65 5.39 11.44 -13.74
CA GLY A 65 6.34 10.86 -12.80
C GLY A 65 6.68 11.70 -11.58
N LEU A 66 7.15 11.01 -10.54
CA LEU A 66 7.37 11.51 -9.19
C LEU A 66 6.09 12.14 -8.62
N VAL A 67 5.22 11.27 -8.13
CA VAL A 67 3.94 11.68 -7.51
C VAL A 67 4.18 12.45 -6.22
N ILE A 68 3.43 13.56 -6.03
CA ILE A 68 3.43 14.36 -4.81
C ILE A 68 2.05 14.29 -4.17
N LEU A 69 2.00 13.78 -2.95
CA LEU A 69 0.81 13.81 -2.12
C LEU A 69 0.93 14.88 -1.04
N HIS A 70 -0.20 15.42 -0.61
CA HIS A 70 -0.33 16.42 0.45
C HIS A 70 -1.27 15.92 1.55
N SER A 71 -0.95 16.24 2.80
CA SER A 71 -1.78 15.96 3.97
C SER A 71 -1.67 17.05 5.03
N LYS A 72 -2.70 17.16 5.87
CA LYS A 72 -2.72 17.98 7.08
C LYS A 72 -2.62 17.18 8.38
N ASP A 73 -2.77 15.85 8.29
CA ASP A 73 -2.87 14.96 9.46
C ASP A 73 -2.06 13.66 9.34
N LEU A 74 -1.27 13.49 8.26
CA LEU A 74 -0.48 12.31 7.93
C LEU A 74 -1.32 11.05 7.58
N VAL A 75 -2.62 11.10 7.68
CA VAL A 75 -3.54 9.97 7.42
C VAL A 75 -4.33 10.17 6.13
N ASN A 76 -4.91 11.35 5.98
CA ASN A 76 -5.68 11.72 4.79
C ASN A 76 -4.78 12.43 3.79
N TRP A 77 -4.64 11.87 2.60
CA TRP A 77 -3.73 12.33 1.57
C TRP A 77 -4.46 12.67 0.28
N GLU A 78 -3.98 13.65 -0.45
CA GLU A 78 -4.46 14.07 -1.74
C GLU A 78 -3.31 14.11 -2.75
N ASN A 79 -3.49 13.55 -3.95
CA ASN A 79 -2.53 13.74 -5.04
C ASN A 79 -2.66 15.16 -5.59
N ILE A 80 -1.65 15.98 -5.38
CA ILE A 80 -1.67 17.39 -5.78
C ILE A 80 -0.88 17.69 -7.04
N SER A 81 0.18 16.89 -7.33
CA SER A 81 1.00 17.09 -8.54
C SER A 81 1.89 15.90 -8.87
N TYR A 82 2.53 16.01 -10.01
CA TYR A 82 3.69 15.23 -10.45
C TYR A 82 4.80 16.19 -10.82
N CYS A 83 6.07 15.77 -10.70
CA CYS A 83 7.20 16.63 -11.04
C CYS A 83 7.41 16.77 -12.54
N PHE A 84 6.96 15.81 -13.34
CA PHE A 84 7.08 15.85 -14.80
C PHE A 84 5.98 15.03 -15.48
N ASP A 85 5.61 15.44 -16.69
CA ASP A 85 4.56 14.78 -17.48
C ASP A 85 5.10 13.61 -18.31
N ARG A 86 6.37 13.68 -18.71
CA ARG A 86 7.08 12.68 -19.52
C ARG A 86 8.58 12.77 -19.31
N PHE A 87 9.28 11.68 -19.58
CA PHE A 87 10.73 11.72 -19.70
C PHE A 87 11.13 12.50 -20.96
N ASP A 88 12.05 13.42 -20.82
CA ASP A 88 12.56 14.30 -21.88
C ASP A 88 13.91 13.85 -22.48
N PHE A 89 14.23 12.58 -22.33
CA PHE A 89 15.43 11.97 -22.88
C PHE A 89 15.20 11.50 -24.33
N ASP A 90 16.17 11.81 -25.21
CA ASP A 90 16.18 11.30 -26.58
C ASP A 90 16.64 9.83 -26.60
N ASP A 91 15.74 8.95 -26.13
CA ASP A 91 15.97 7.53 -26.04
C ASP A 91 14.64 6.78 -26.29
N GLU A 92 14.67 5.90 -27.29
CA GLU A 92 13.50 5.16 -27.76
C GLU A 92 12.89 4.23 -26.67
N ALA A 93 13.71 3.80 -25.72
CA ALA A 93 13.29 2.92 -24.64
C ALA A 93 12.21 3.56 -23.74
N PHE A 94 12.30 4.88 -23.53
CA PHE A 94 11.29 5.62 -22.75
C PHE A 94 9.92 5.69 -23.43
N SER A 95 9.81 5.30 -24.69
CA SER A 95 8.58 5.33 -25.48
C SER A 95 8.20 3.97 -26.08
N LEU A 96 8.78 2.87 -25.62
CA LEU A 96 8.59 1.52 -26.16
C LEU A 96 8.78 1.43 -27.69
N LYS A 97 9.75 2.15 -28.24
CA LYS A 97 10.04 2.12 -29.67
C LYS A 97 11.10 1.06 -29.99
N ASN A 98 10.94 0.41 -31.13
CA ASN A 98 11.92 -0.53 -31.68
C ASN A 98 12.32 -1.64 -30.69
N HIS A 99 11.36 -2.20 -29.93
CA HIS A 99 11.56 -3.22 -28.89
C HIS A 99 12.60 -2.82 -27.83
N LYS A 100 12.69 -1.53 -27.53
CA LYS A 100 13.43 -1.01 -26.38
C LYS A 100 12.46 -0.62 -25.28
N GLU A 101 12.82 -0.87 -24.02
CA GLU A 101 11.94 -0.67 -22.86
C GLU A 101 12.76 -0.25 -21.63
N ILE A 102 12.08 0.26 -20.62
CA ILE A 102 12.64 0.64 -19.32
C ILE A 102 11.80 0.08 -18.17
N TYR A 103 11.19 -1.09 -18.33
CA TYR A 103 10.48 -1.75 -17.23
C TYR A 103 11.39 -1.96 -16.02
N GLY A 104 10.89 -1.67 -14.82
CA GLY A 104 11.67 -1.70 -13.58
C GLY A 104 12.79 -0.67 -13.49
N GLN A 105 12.90 0.20 -14.47
CA GLN A 105 13.84 1.30 -14.58
C GLN A 105 13.08 2.64 -14.67
N GLY A 106 13.70 3.67 -15.19
CA GLY A 106 13.14 5.00 -15.25
C GLY A 106 13.56 5.81 -14.05
N ILE A 107 12.61 6.41 -13.32
CA ILE A 107 12.91 7.25 -12.17
C ILE A 107 12.68 6.48 -10.86
N TRP A 108 13.68 6.49 -9.99
CA TRP A 108 13.71 5.71 -8.76
C TRP A 108 13.42 6.56 -7.51
N ALA A 109 13.88 6.11 -6.33
CA ALA A 109 13.59 6.71 -5.05
C ALA A 109 13.81 8.23 -5.03
N PRO A 110 12.80 9.04 -4.64
CA PRO A 110 12.94 10.48 -4.52
C PRO A 110 13.47 10.92 -3.16
N ALA A 111 14.05 12.12 -3.12
CA ALA A 111 14.29 12.88 -1.90
C ALA A 111 13.63 14.26 -2.04
N ILE A 112 12.61 14.55 -1.23
CA ILE A 112 11.89 15.85 -1.26
C ILE A 112 12.40 16.76 -0.15
N ARG A 113 12.74 18.02 -0.49
CA ARG A 113 13.24 19.03 0.46
C ARG A 113 12.62 20.39 0.20
N TYR A 114 12.60 21.20 1.22
CA TYR A 114 12.23 22.62 1.14
C TYR A 114 13.32 23.47 1.77
N ALA A 115 13.91 24.36 0.98
CA ALA A 115 14.95 25.25 1.44
C ALA A 115 14.87 26.58 0.64
N ASN A 116 15.25 27.68 1.27
CA ASN A 116 15.33 28.98 0.62
C ASN A 116 14.03 29.42 -0.10
N GLY A 117 12.85 29.00 0.42
CA GLY A 117 11.57 29.34 -0.18
C GLY A 117 11.21 28.53 -1.42
N GLN A 118 11.86 27.40 -1.65
CA GLN A 118 11.69 26.56 -2.83
C GLN A 118 11.65 25.09 -2.46
N PHE A 119 10.85 24.32 -3.19
CA PHE A 119 10.82 22.85 -3.14
C PHE A 119 11.83 22.26 -4.08
N TYR A 120 12.42 21.15 -3.67
CA TYR A 120 13.36 20.35 -4.44
C TYR A 120 12.95 18.89 -4.37
N VAL A 121 12.92 18.21 -5.51
CA VAL A 121 12.75 16.75 -5.56
C VAL A 121 13.89 16.16 -6.36
N PHE A 122 14.72 15.38 -5.70
CA PHE A 122 15.85 14.70 -6.31
C PHE A 122 15.51 13.25 -6.57
N SER A 123 15.98 12.70 -7.67
CA SER A 123 15.88 11.27 -7.94
C SER A 123 16.88 10.88 -9.04
N ASN A 124 17.21 9.61 -9.11
CA ASN A 124 18.08 9.08 -10.13
C ASN A 124 17.26 8.43 -11.25
N VAL A 125 17.62 8.73 -12.52
CA VAL A 125 17.05 8.02 -13.67
C VAL A 125 18.12 7.07 -14.21
N ASN A 126 17.77 5.79 -14.30
CA ASN A 126 18.69 4.75 -14.74
C ASN A 126 19.36 5.09 -16.07
N GLY A 127 20.69 5.09 -16.09
CA GLY A 127 21.50 5.42 -17.26
C GLY A 127 21.48 6.89 -17.70
N LYS A 128 20.76 7.76 -16.96
CA LYS A 128 20.70 9.22 -17.21
C LYS A 128 21.23 10.04 -16.02
N GLY A 129 21.43 9.40 -14.87
CA GLY A 129 22.00 10.00 -13.66
C GLY A 129 21.00 10.79 -12.82
N LEU A 130 21.56 11.60 -11.91
CA LEU A 130 20.81 12.40 -10.96
C LEU A 130 20.01 13.50 -11.64
N GLN A 131 18.74 13.59 -11.30
CA GLN A 131 17.81 14.64 -11.71
C GLN A 131 17.37 15.44 -10.48
N CYS A 132 17.09 16.72 -10.66
CA CYS A 132 16.48 17.57 -9.67
C CYS A 132 15.31 18.34 -10.30
N TYR A 133 14.18 18.37 -9.62
CA TYR A 133 13.02 19.17 -10.01
C TYR A 133 12.82 20.23 -8.94
N THR A 134 12.68 21.50 -9.36
CA THR A 134 12.53 22.62 -8.44
C THR A 134 11.27 23.42 -8.72
N SER A 135 10.61 23.91 -7.67
CA SER A 135 9.46 24.80 -7.80
C SER A 135 9.25 25.65 -6.54
N LYS A 136 8.73 26.86 -6.70
CA LYS A 136 8.25 27.68 -5.58
C LYS A 136 6.89 27.24 -5.08
N ASP A 137 6.08 26.64 -5.94
CA ASP A 137 4.79 26.06 -5.59
C ASP A 137 4.88 24.53 -5.73
N ILE A 138 4.50 23.81 -4.70
CA ILE A 138 4.51 22.34 -4.69
C ILE A 138 3.62 21.73 -5.80
N LYS A 139 2.64 22.49 -6.30
CA LYS A 139 1.80 22.09 -7.43
C LYS A 139 2.46 22.33 -8.79
N GLY A 140 3.65 22.91 -8.79
CA GLY A 140 4.38 23.27 -10.01
C GLY A 140 4.02 24.67 -10.54
N PRO A 141 4.50 25.09 -11.70
CA PRO A 141 5.32 24.24 -12.60
C PRO A 141 6.68 23.90 -11.99
N TRP A 142 7.19 22.73 -12.37
CA TRP A 142 8.50 22.24 -11.95
C TRP A 142 9.55 22.52 -13.03
N GLU A 143 10.70 23.04 -12.62
CA GLU A 143 11.87 23.19 -13.46
C GLU A 143 12.77 21.97 -13.33
N HIS A 144 13.16 21.37 -14.45
CA HIS A 144 14.01 20.17 -14.50
C HIS A 144 15.49 20.54 -14.64
N HIS A 145 16.32 19.96 -13.77
CA HIS A 145 17.78 20.07 -13.80
C HIS A 145 18.40 18.68 -13.95
N ASN A 146 19.08 18.43 -15.06
CA ASN A 146 19.88 17.21 -15.23
C ASN A 146 21.24 17.43 -14.57
N MET A 147 21.41 16.90 -13.36
CA MET A 147 22.59 17.12 -12.53
C MET A 147 23.78 16.25 -12.92
N LYS A 148 23.59 15.24 -13.77
CA LYS A 148 24.61 14.24 -14.11
C LYS A 148 25.12 13.48 -12.88
N GLY A 149 26.02 12.52 -13.09
CA GLY A 149 26.49 11.67 -12.01
C GLY A 149 25.45 10.62 -11.60
N ASP A 150 25.90 9.50 -11.11
CA ASP A 150 25.04 8.42 -10.64
C ASP A 150 25.06 8.43 -9.09
N ILE A 151 23.96 8.86 -8.50
CA ILE A 151 23.80 9.03 -7.05
C ILE A 151 22.64 8.13 -6.61
N TYR A 152 22.95 6.87 -6.33
CA TYR A 152 21.98 5.82 -6.09
C TYR A 152 21.30 5.93 -4.72
N ASP A 153 19.95 5.87 -4.70
CA ASP A 153 19.08 5.82 -3.51
C ASP A 153 19.38 6.92 -2.49
N LEU A 154 19.40 8.15 -2.95
CA LEU A 154 19.93 9.28 -2.20
C LEU A 154 18.98 9.84 -1.14
N GLY A 155 19.57 10.20 0.00
CA GLY A 155 19.03 11.22 0.91
C GLY A 155 19.72 12.55 0.68
N VAL A 156 19.00 13.66 0.78
CA VAL A 156 19.58 15.00 0.63
C VAL A 156 19.40 15.81 1.91
N LEU A 157 20.42 16.57 2.29
CA LEU A 157 20.39 17.50 3.40
C LEU A 157 20.90 18.88 2.95
N PHE A 158 20.07 19.91 3.17
CA PHE A 158 20.51 21.30 3.20
C PHE A 158 20.97 21.59 4.62
N ASP A 159 22.27 21.70 4.83
CA ASP A 159 22.84 21.82 6.16
C ASP A 159 23.02 23.28 6.61
N ASP A 160 23.17 23.49 7.92
CA ASP A 160 23.36 24.82 8.53
C ASP A 160 24.68 25.49 8.12
N ASP A 161 25.63 24.74 7.58
CA ASP A 161 26.88 25.29 7.01
C ASP A 161 26.68 25.94 5.62
N GLY A 162 25.45 25.91 5.11
CA GLY A 162 25.07 26.47 3.82
C GLY A 162 25.36 25.56 2.62
N LYS A 163 25.79 24.34 2.87
CA LYS A 163 26.06 23.32 1.82
C LYS A 163 24.88 22.36 1.67
N VAL A 164 24.88 21.67 0.53
CA VAL A 164 23.92 20.63 0.22
C VAL A 164 24.66 19.31 0.09
N TYR A 165 24.23 18.31 0.81
CA TYR A 165 24.85 17.00 0.83
C TYR A 165 23.91 15.93 0.31
N ALA A 166 24.41 15.05 -0.56
CA ALA A 166 23.76 13.80 -0.95
C ALA A 166 24.43 12.62 -0.24
N ILE A 167 23.63 11.82 0.45
CA ILE A 167 24.04 10.58 1.08
C ILE A 167 23.50 9.44 0.23
N HIS A 168 24.35 8.53 -0.22
CA HIS A 168 23.97 7.56 -1.26
C HIS A 168 24.81 6.28 -1.20
N GLY A 169 24.41 5.30 -2.00
CA GLY A 169 25.14 4.04 -2.20
C GLY A 169 24.41 2.82 -1.69
N TYR A 170 24.98 1.66 -1.90
CA TYR A 170 24.52 0.38 -1.41
C TYR A 170 25.64 -0.34 -0.68
N GLY A 171 25.41 -0.71 0.57
CA GLY A 171 26.41 -1.39 1.42
C GLY A 171 27.57 -0.50 1.88
N THR A 172 28.12 0.29 0.98
CA THR A 172 29.05 1.38 1.26
C THR A 172 28.32 2.70 1.16
N VAL A 173 28.17 3.41 2.26
CA VAL A 173 27.47 4.70 2.27
C VAL A 173 28.46 5.83 2.05
N LYS A 174 28.15 6.65 1.10
CA LYS A 174 28.94 7.82 0.69
C LYS A 174 28.21 9.12 0.95
N CYS A 175 28.96 10.19 1.12
CA CYS A 175 28.47 11.56 1.20
C CYS A 175 29.18 12.40 0.15
N THR A 176 28.41 13.12 -0.65
CA THR A 176 28.89 14.00 -1.74
C THR A 176 28.26 15.36 -1.61
N GLU A 177 29.03 16.43 -1.73
CA GLU A 177 28.51 17.80 -1.78
C GLU A 177 27.88 18.08 -3.15
N LEU A 178 26.69 18.66 -3.16
CA LEU A 178 26.01 19.12 -4.36
C LEU A 178 26.22 20.60 -4.56
N LYS A 179 26.32 21.05 -5.83
CA LYS A 179 26.40 22.47 -6.16
C LYS A 179 25.09 23.18 -5.85
N PRO A 180 25.12 24.38 -5.26
CA PRO A 180 23.89 25.11 -4.87
C PRO A 180 22.96 25.45 -6.05
N ASP A 181 23.51 25.55 -7.26
CA ASP A 181 22.76 25.81 -8.51
C ASP A 181 22.14 24.55 -9.12
N MET A 182 22.25 23.41 -8.45
CA MET A 182 21.76 22.09 -8.91
C MET A 182 22.35 21.66 -10.26
N SER A 183 23.55 22.13 -10.61
CA SER A 183 24.24 21.73 -11.85
C SER A 183 25.00 20.41 -11.73
N GLY A 184 25.09 19.83 -10.53
CA GLY A 184 25.71 18.52 -10.29
C GLY A 184 26.46 18.39 -8.98
N PRO A 185 27.12 17.25 -8.76
CA PRO A 185 28.04 17.05 -7.64
C PRO A 185 29.26 17.98 -7.70
N VAL A 186 29.79 18.32 -6.53
CA VAL A 186 31.08 19.04 -6.43
C VAL A 186 32.20 18.01 -6.55
N GLU A 187 33.05 18.15 -7.53
CA GLU A 187 34.15 17.24 -7.83
C GLU A 187 35.12 17.10 -6.64
N GLY A 188 35.50 15.85 -6.31
CA GLY A 188 36.47 15.54 -5.26
C GLY A 188 35.93 15.61 -3.83
N THR A 189 34.62 15.84 -3.65
CA THR A 189 34.01 15.88 -2.31
C THR A 189 33.46 14.54 -1.83
N GLU A 190 33.28 13.56 -2.71
CA GLU A 190 32.76 12.24 -2.35
C GLU A 190 33.68 11.55 -1.32
N ARG A 191 33.07 11.09 -0.22
CA ARG A 191 33.74 10.35 0.85
C ARG A 191 32.87 9.23 1.35
N VAL A 192 33.50 8.10 1.69
CA VAL A 192 32.85 7.02 2.43
C VAL A 192 32.63 7.47 3.86
N ILE A 193 31.39 7.45 4.33
CA ILE A 193 31.01 7.81 5.69
C ILE A 193 30.65 6.57 6.54
N ILE A 194 30.14 5.50 5.90
CA ILE A 194 29.93 4.19 6.53
C ILE A 194 30.51 3.14 5.56
N PRO A 195 31.59 2.43 5.95
CA PRO A 195 32.20 1.43 5.07
C PRO A 195 31.34 0.18 4.95
N GLU A 196 31.59 -0.60 3.92
CA GLU A 196 30.95 -1.90 3.68
C GLU A 196 31.08 -2.84 4.89
N GLY A 197 30.08 -3.70 5.10
CA GLY A 197 30.07 -4.69 6.17
C GLY A 197 29.46 -4.23 7.49
N ASN A 198 28.94 -3.01 7.57
CA ASN A 198 28.25 -2.48 8.75
C ASN A 198 26.72 -2.71 8.74
N GLY A 199 26.21 -3.51 7.81
CA GLY A 199 24.79 -3.86 7.71
C GLY A 199 23.89 -2.76 7.14
N VAL A 200 24.44 -1.61 6.76
CA VAL A 200 23.69 -0.53 6.12
C VAL A 200 23.59 -0.81 4.62
N GLY A 201 22.37 -0.90 4.10
CA GLY A 201 22.11 -1.17 2.68
C GLY A 201 21.93 0.10 1.86
N GLU A 202 20.68 0.51 1.67
CA GLU A 202 20.25 1.56 0.77
C GLU A 202 19.08 2.38 1.34
N GLY A 203 18.36 3.17 0.54
CA GLY A 203 17.17 3.91 0.95
C GLY A 203 17.48 4.99 1.98
N HIS A 204 18.44 5.86 1.66
CA HIS A 204 19.01 6.80 2.62
C HIS A 204 18.15 8.06 2.82
N HIS A 205 17.88 8.41 4.09
CA HIS A 205 17.22 9.65 4.47
C HIS A 205 18.03 10.34 5.58
N MET A 206 18.58 11.53 5.32
CA MET A 206 19.43 12.25 6.25
C MET A 206 18.67 13.40 6.92
N TYR A 207 18.80 13.47 8.24
CA TYR A 207 18.23 14.51 9.08
C TYR A 207 19.27 15.12 10.00
N LYS A 208 19.12 16.39 10.36
CA LYS A 208 19.84 17.04 11.44
C LYS A 208 18.84 17.46 12.51
N ILE A 209 18.90 16.81 13.67
CA ILE A 209 17.94 17.00 14.77
C ILE A 209 18.72 17.33 16.03
N ASN A 210 18.49 18.54 16.60
CA ASN A 210 19.18 19.01 17.79
C ASN A 210 20.72 18.92 17.67
N GLY A 211 21.26 19.26 16.50
CA GLY A 211 22.70 19.26 16.22
C GLY A 211 23.33 17.88 16.00
N MET A 212 22.53 16.81 16.00
CA MET A 212 22.96 15.46 15.70
C MET A 212 22.47 15.06 14.31
N TYR A 213 23.31 14.41 13.53
CA TYR A 213 22.95 13.83 12.24
C TYR A 213 22.38 12.42 12.45
N TYR A 214 21.22 12.16 11.81
CA TYR A 214 20.54 10.89 11.81
C TYR A 214 20.33 10.44 10.37
N LEU A 215 20.87 9.30 10.04
CA LEU A 215 20.72 8.65 8.75
C LEU A 215 19.82 7.43 8.91
N ILE A 216 18.62 7.50 8.33
CA ILE A 216 17.73 6.35 8.22
C ILE A 216 18.12 5.59 6.94
N SER A 217 18.24 4.28 7.04
CA SER A 217 18.62 3.42 5.92
C SER A 217 17.92 2.06 6.04
N THR A 218 17.94 1.31 4.97
CA THR A 218 17.38 -0.04 4.88
C THR A 218 18.48 -1.07 4.69
N ASP A 219 18.32 -2.22 5.32
CA ASP A 219 19.10 -3.42 5.05
C ASP A 219 18.13 -4.58 4.71
N TYR A 220 18.23 -5.12 3.51
CA TYR A 220 17.37 -6.23 3.07
C TYR A 220 17.78 -7.60 3.61
N LYS A 221 18.92 -7.70 4.28
CA LYS A 221 19.42 -8.97 4.80
C LYS A 221 19.33 -9.02 6.34
N PRO A 222 18.68 -10.02 6.93
CA PRO A 222 18.06 -11.19 6.29
C PRO A 222 16.63 -10.94 5.78
N ASN A 223 15.89 -9.90 6.22
CA ASN A 223 14.44 -9.79 5.98
C ASN A 223 13.94 -8.37 5.75
N GLY A 224 14.77 -7.44 5.34
CA GLY A 224 14.42 -6.03 5.32
C GLY A 224 14.20 -5.49 6.75
N ARG A 225 14.93 -4.48 7.10
CA ARG A 225 14.81 -3.80 8.39
C ARG A 225 15.28 -2.36 8.24
N THR A 226 14.82 -1.50 9.09
CA THR A 226 15.25 -0.11 9.10
C THR A 226 16.29 0.11 10.17
N LEU A 227 17.36 0.77 9.78
CA LEU A 227 18.46 1.16 10.63
C LEU A 227 18.47 2.69 10.77
N CYS A 228 18.98 3.13 11.90
CA CYS A 228 19.37 4.52 12.11
C CYS A 228 20.85 4.58 12.46
N SER A 229 21.58 5.40 11.73
CA SER A 229 22.98 5.73 12.02
C SER A 229 23.08 7.16 12.49
N ARG A 230 23.74 7.44 13.61
CA ARG A 230 23.86 8.81 14.14
C ARG A 230 25.29 9.25 14.32
N SER A 231 25.57 10.53 14.17
CA SER A 231 26.88 11.15 14.37
C SER A 231 26.75 12.63 14.73
N LYS A 232 27.76 13.19 15.40
CA LYS A 232 27.90 14.64 15.62
C LYS A 232 28.44 15.41 14.42
N SER A 233 28.94 14.68 13.43
CA SER A 233 29.47 15.23 12.18
C SER A 233 28.89 14.48 11.00
N ILE A 234 28.57 15.20 9.92
CA ILE A 234 28.09 14.56 8.68
C ILE A 234 29.11 13.57 8.09
N TRP A 235 30.35 13.74 8.44
CA TRP A 235 31.47 12.90 8.00
C TRP A 235 31.72 11.69 8.91
N GLY A 236 30.92 11.51 9.98
CA GLY A 236 31.09 10.46 10.96
C GLY A 236 32.09 10.78 12.07
N PRO A 237 32.51 9.78 12.86
CA PRO A 237 32.08 8.39 12.77
C PRO A 237 30.61 8.18 13.16
N TYR A 238 29.95 7.21 12.54
CA TYR A 238 28.56 6.87 12.79
C TYR A 238 28.43 5.65 13.72
N GLU A 239 27.49 5.75 14.65
CA GLU A 239 26.99 4.63 15.44
C GLU A 239 25.67 4.18 14.82
N THR A 240 25.48 2.87 14.57
CA THR A 240 24.30 2.33 13.90
C THR A 240 23.51 1.40 14.82
N ARG A 241 22.18 1.54 14.77
CA ARG A 241 21.23 0.68 15.50
C ARG A 241 20.05 0.31 14.58
N VAL A 242 19.54 -0.91 14.74
CA VAL A 242 18.24 -1.32 14.16
C VAL A 242 17.12 -0.65 14.95
N ILE A 243 16.20 -0.01 14.27
CA ILE A 243 15.06 0.72 14.87
C ILE A 243 13.72 0.04 14.64
N THR A 244 13.69 -1.03 13.84
CA THR A 244 12.53 -1.90 13.62
C THR A 244 12.86 -3.31 14.06
N ALA A 245 11.89 -4.05 14.58
CA ALA A 245 12.02 -5.49 14.81
C ALA A 245 11.91 -6.25 13.46
N ASP A 246 12.27 -7.53 13.45
CA ASP A 246 12.19 -8.40 12.27
C ASP A 246 10.77 -8.52 11.70
N GLU A 247 9.78 -8.19 12.51
CA GLU A 247 8.39 -8.07 12.12
C GLU A 247 7.84 -6.79 12.72
N THR A 248 8.05 -5.67 12.04
CA THR A 248 7.65 -4.35 12.54
C THR A 248 6.16 -4.23 12.64
N TYR A 249 5.44 -4.82 11.70
CA TYR A 249 4.04 -4.55 11.46
C TYR A 249 3.12 -5.65 11.96
N GLY A 250 3.64 -6.83 12.04
CA GLY A 250 2.87 -8.01 12.37
C GLY A 250 1.78 -8.35 11.38
N TYR A 251 1.95 -7.90 10.17
CA TYR A 251 1.02 -8.09 9.08
C TYR A 251 1.72 -8.79 7.91
N HIS A 252 1.00 -9.68 7.25
CA HIS A 252 1.56 -10.40 6.12
C HIS A 252 1.91 -9.43 4.99
N ALA A 253 3.17 -9.36 4.67
CA ALA A 253 3.64 -8.81 3.43
C ALA A 253 3.85 -9.96 2.46
N ALA A 254 3.19 -9.93 1.33
CA ALA A 254 3.55 -10.81 0.25
C ALA A 254 4.92 -10.39 -0.22
N SER A 255 5.79 -11.27 -0.07
CA SER A 255 7.10 -11.12 -0.62
C SER A 255 7.19 -11.82 -1.95
N LEU A 256 8.31 -11.59 -2.60
CA LEU A 256 8.75 -12.32 -3.77
C LEU A 256 8.68 -13.84 -3.61
N THR A 257 8.67 -14.32 -2.38
CA THR A 257 8.47 -15.71 -2.03
C THR A 257 7.65 -15.79 -0.76
N GLN A 258 6.46 -16.35 -0.86
CA GLN A 258 5.62 -16.67 0.30
C GLN A 258 6.26 -17.82 1.08
N VAL A 259 7.16 -17.51 1.98
CA VAL A 259 7.73 -18.50 2.90
C VAL A 259 6.95 -18.45 4.20
N PRO A 260 6.36 -19.58 4.65
CA PRO A 260 5.76 -19.65 5.97
C PRO A 260 6.82 -19.34 7.02
N ARG A 261 6.58 -18.37 7.87
CA ARG A 261 7.47 -18.06 8.98
C ARG A 261 7.01 -18.73 10.25
N ASP A 262 7.71 -19.74 10.67
CA ASP A 262 7.73 -20.17 12.06
C ASP A 262 8.76 -19.32 12.83
N VAL A 263 8.60 -18.00 12.75
CA VAL A 263 9.55 -17.08 13.36
C VAL A 263 9.27 -17.01 14.86
N LYS A 264 10.22 -17.44 15.62
CA LYS A 264 10.23 -17.23 17.08
C LYS A 264 10.95 -15.91 17.36
N TYR A 265 10.20 -14.82 17.42
CA TYR A 265 10.74 -13.56 17.89
C TYR A 265 11.07 -13.68 19.38
N ARG A 266 12.29 -13.44 19.71
CA ARG A 266 12.67 -13.17 21.08
C ARG A 266 13.05 -11.70 21.16
N ILE A 267 12.13 -10.91 21.69
CA ILE A 267 12.55 -9.66 22.29
C ILE A 267 13.34 -10.08 23.53
N GLY A 268 14.61 -9.67 23.62
CA GLY A 268 15.36 -9.83 24.86
C GLY A 268 14.66 -9.11 26.01
N GLU A 269 15.09 -9.33 27.24
CA GLU A 269 14.61 -8.61 28.43
C GLU A 269 14.75 -7.08 28.28
N ASP A 270 15.60 -6.65 27.37
CA ASP A 270 15.79 -5.27 26.96
C ASP A 270 15.14 -5.04 25.59
N ASP A 271 13.99 -4.35 25.56
CA ASP A 271 13.25 -3.97 24.34
C ASP A 271 14.11 -3.15 23.34
N THR A 272 15.31 -2.74 23.72
CA THR A 272 16.27 -2.07 22.83
C THR A 272 17.20 -3.02 22.09
N LYS A 273 17.26 -4.28 22.51
CA LYS A 273 18.10 -5.30 21.87
C LYS A 273 17.24 -6.20 21.00
N PHE A 274 17.08 -5.81 19.77
CA PHE A 274 16.48 -6.68 18.77
C PHE A 274 17.50 -7.73 18.35
N SER A 275 17.27 -8.97 18.77
CA SER A 275 18.08 -10.06 18.27
C SER A 275 17.43 -10.61 17.01
N LEU A 276 18.22 -10.78 15.98
CA LEU A 276 17.84 -11.52 14.77
C LEU A 276 17.80 -13.04 15.02
N GLY A 277 17.99 -13.46 16.29
CA GLY A 277 17.99 -14.87 16.68
C GLY A 277 16.61 -15.49 16.48
N GLY A 278 16.52 -16.48 15.61
CA GLY A 278 15.29 -17.21 15.33
C GLY A 278 14.62 -16.87 14.01
N VAL A 279 15.20 -15.99 13.23
CA VAL A 279 14.79 -15.76 11.84
C VAL A 279 15.21 -16.98 11.02
N ASP A 280 14.27 -17.54 10.29
CA ASP A 280 14.58 -18.57 9.30
C ASP A 280 15.56 -17.99 8.27
N LYS A 281 16.74 -18.60 8.15
CA LYS A 281 17.76 -18.14 7.22
C LYS A 281 17.31 -18.20 5.76
N ASP A 282 16.36 -19.06 5.48
CA ASP A 282 15.80 -19.27 4.16
C ASP A 282 14.51 -18.45 3.94
N ALA A 283 14.05 -17.71 4.97
CA ALA A 283 12.91 -16.83 4.84
C ALA A 283 13.27 -15.61 3.97
N THR A 284 12.68 -15.55 2.83
CA THR A 284 12.87 -14.46 1.86
C THR A 284 11.77 -13.40 1.93
N ALA A 285 10.75 -13.64 2.78
CA ALA A 285 9.63 -12.73 2.94
C ALA A 285 10.03 -11.50 3.75
N CYS A 286 9.80 -10.31 3.18
CA CYS A 286 9.96 -9.05 3.87
C CYS A 286 8.65 -8.70 4.57
N THR A 287 8.63 -8.79 5.90
CA THR A 287 7.48 -8.41 6.73
C THR A 287 7.73 -7.11 7.49
N ASN A 288 8.90 -6.52 7.31
CA ASN A 288 9.26 -5.27 7.96
C ASN A 288 8.85 -4.08 7.10
N ALA A 289 8.44 -3.02 7.76
CA ALA A 289 8.43 -1.72 7.16
C ALA A 289 9.88 -1.21 7.03
N HIS A 290 10.24 -0.76 5.84
CA HIS A 290 11.58 -0.32 5.51
C HIS A 290 11.51 0.78 4.45
N GLN A 291 12.61 1.45 4.20
CA GLN A 291 12.77 2.52 3.22
C GLN A 291 11.64 3.58 3.28
N GLY A 292 12.02 4.74 3.75
CA GLY A 292 11.13 5.88 3.93
C GLY A 292 11.67 6.84 4.97
N GLY A 293 10.92 7.89 5.24
CA GLY A 293 11.33 8.99 6.09
C GLY A 293 10.65 9.03 7.45
N ILE A 294 11.20 9.88 8.32
CA ILE A 294 10.61 10.22 9.61
C ILE A 294 10.22 11.71 9.62
N VAL A 295 9.18 12.03 10.37
CA VAL A 295 8.67 13.40 10.44
C VAL A 295 8.17 13.74 11.85
N GLN A 296 8.42 14.98 12.26
CA GLN A 296 7.81 15.50 13.48
C GLN A 296 6.44 16.11 13.15
N TYR A 297 5.40 15.61 13.80
CA TYR A 297 4.08 16.19 13.71
C TYR A 297 4.01 17.55 14.45
N LYS A 298 3.00 18.35 14.19
CA LYS A 298 2.86 19.71 14.76
C LYS A 298 2.76 19.75 16.29
N ASP A 299 2.36 18.66 16.94
CA ASP A 299 2.30 18.53 18.41
C ASP A 299 3.64 18.10 19.03
N GLY A 300 4.67 17.88 18.21
CA GLY A 300 6.00 17.43 18.64
C GLY A 300 6.20 15.92 18.63
N SER A 301 5.15 15.13 18.45
CA SER A 301 5.25 13.67 18.29
C SER A 301 5.97 13.31 16.98
N TRP A 302 6.62 12.14 16.95
CA TRP A 302 7.38 11.67 15.80
C TRP A 302 6.70 10.47 15.15
N TRP A 303 6.77 10.43 13.83
CA TRP A 303 6.12 9.43 12.99
C TRP A 303 7.05 8.97 11.87
N ALA A 304 6.98 7.68 11.56
CA ALA A 304 7.66 7.11 10.41
C ALA A 304 6.63 6.81 9.30
N LEU A 305 7.02 7.10 8.07
CA LEU A 305 6.31 6.67 6.86
C LEU A 305 7.26 5.79 6.07
N PHE A 306 7.15 4.49 6.29
CA PHE A 306 7.98 3.49 5.61
C PHE A 306 7.10 2.65 4.69
N MET A 307 7.69 2.18 3.59
CA MET A 307 7.02 1.19 2.75
C MET A 307 7.19 -0.22 3.29
N MET A 308 6.39 -1.12 2.81
CA MET A 308 6.57 -2.56 2.92
C MET A 308 6.11 -3.25 1.63
N ASP A 309 6.72 -4.38 1.31
CA ASP A 309 6.24 -5.23 0.22
C ASP A 309 4.91 -5.87 0.65
N PHE A 310 3.87 -5.68 -0.16
CA PHE A 310 2.52 -6.00 0.23
C PHE A 310 1.72 -6.63 -0.90
N HIS A 311 1.84 -7.92 -1.06
CA HIS A 311 1.12 -8.69 -2.08
C HIS A 311 1.35 -8.18 -3.51
N SER A 312 0.52 -8.60 -4.43
CA SER A 312 0.56 -8.21 -5.83
C SER A 312 0.25 -6.73 -6.09
N ILE A 313 -0.24 -5.99 -5.09
CA ILE A 313 -0.39 -4.53 -5.22
C ILE A 313 0.96 -3.80 -5.22
N GLY A 314 2.04 -4.47 -4.83
CA GLY A 314 3.38 -3.90 -4.78
C GLY A 314 3.75 -3.37 -3.39
N ARG A 315 4.54 -2.31 -3.35
CA ARG A 315 4.99 -1.65 -2.13
C ARG A 315 3.98 -0.60 -1.70
N THR A 316 3.65 -0.59 -0.42
CA THR A 316 2.69 0.39 0.13
C THR A 316 3.24 1.07 1.36
N VAL A 317 2.68 2.21 1.74
CA VAL A 317 3.17 3.04 2.84
C VAL A 317 2.39 2.78 4.11
N CYS A 318 3.13 2.68 5.21
CA CYS A 318 2.61 2.56 6.55
C CYS A 318 2.99 3.77 7.41
N LEU A 319 2.03 4.28 8.17
CA LEU A 319 2.24 5.32 9.18
C LEU A 319 2.44 4.65 10.54
N MET A 320 3.55 4.97 11.21
CA MET A 320 3.93 4.32 12.45
C MET A 320 4.31 5.35 13.52
N PRO A 321 3.79 5.24 14.75
CA PRO A 321 4.26 6.06 15.85
C PRO A 321 5.73 5.73 16.16
N MET A 322 6.46 6.74 16.64
CA MET A 322 7.86 6.61 17.03
C MET A 322 8.08 7.07 18.46
N THR A 323 8.97 6.37 19.14
CA THR A 323 9.41 6.69 20.50
C THR A 323 10.90 7.02 20.51
N TRP A 324 11.29 8.18 21.01
CA TRP A 324 12.69 8.50 21.25
C TRP A 324 13.17 7.82 22.54
N LYS A 325 14.13 6.89 22.43
CA LYS A 325 14.75 6.22 23.57
C LYS A 325 16.26 6.31 23.47
N ASP A 326 16.91 6.85 24.50
CA ASP A 326 18.37 7.05 24.58
C ASP A 326 18.97 7.80 23.38
N GLY A 327 18.18 8.75 22.82
CA GLY A 327 18.54 9.51 21.63
C GLY A 327 18.45 8.73 20.33
N TRP A 328 17.66 7.64 20.29
CA TRP A 328 17.35 6.88 19.08
C TRP A 328 15.87 6.97 18.72
N PRO A 329 15.55 7.17 17.44
CA PRO A 329 14.18 7.22 16.96
C PRO A 329 13.65 5.80 16.71
N MET A 330 13.17 5.15 17.77
CA MET A 330 12.65 3.78 17.69
C MET A 330 11.24 3.77 17.09
N VAL A 331 10.96 2.88 16.16
CA VAL A 331 9.60 2.62 15.72
C VAL A 331 8.79 1.99 16.86
N GLY A 332 7.49 2.31 16.95
CA GLY A 332 6.58 1.73 17.93
C GLY A 332 6.51 2.50 19.25
N LEU A 333 5.84 1.89 20.20
CA LEU A 333 5.48 2.47 21.49
C LEU A 333 6.25 1.80 22.64
N ASN A 334 6.39 2.51 23.77
CA ASN A 334 7.00 1.94 24.96
C ASN A 334 6.33 0.62 25.33
N GLY A 335 7.18 -0.37 25.71
CA GLY A 335 6.72 -1.74 26.00
C GLY A 335 6.60 -2.64 24.77
N ASN A 336 6.70 -2.09 23.54
CA ASN A 336 6.74 -2.87 22.30
C ASN A 336 7.52 -2.16 21.18
N LEU A 337 8.71 -1.66 21.51
CA LEU A 337 9.56 -0.96 20.55
C LEU A 337 9.96 -1.85 19.36
N GLY A 338 10.14 -1.21 18.21
CA GLY A 338 10.46 -1.87 16.95
C GLY A 338 9.24 -2.37 16.18
N ARG A 339 8.04 -2.32 16.77
CA ARG A 339 6.79 -2.78 16.17
C ARG A 339 5.74 -1.70 16.20
N ALA A 340 5.05 -1.51 15.09
CA ALA A 340 3.94 -0.57 14.99
C ALA A 340 2.59 -1.31 15.09
N PRO A 341 1.60 -0.73 15.76
CA PRO A 341 0.24 -1.23 15.68
C PRO A 341 -0.29 -1.04 14.26
N ARG A 342 -1.08 -1.99 13.77
CA ARG A 342 -1.72 -1.86 12.46
C ARG A 342 -2.79 -0.76 12.45
N THR A 343 -3.57 -0.70 13.52
CA THR A 343 -4.53 0.37 13.79
C THR A 343 -4.05 1.17 14.98
N TRP A 344 -4.01 2.48 14.86
CA TRP A 344 -3.61 3.37 15.92
C TRP A 344 -4.40 4.67 15.88
N PHE A 345 -4.16 5.49 16.86
CA PHE A 345 -4.74 6.82 16.96
C PHE A 345 -4.08 7.77 15.96
N LYS A 346 -4.88 8.63 15.34
CA LYS A 346 -4.36 9.63 14.41
C LYS A 346 -3.34 10.54 15.09
N PRO A 347 -2.31 11.05 14.36
CA PRO A 347 -1.40 12.04 14.90
C PRO A 347 -2.12 13.22 15.55
N GLY A 348 -1.58 13.74 16.66
CA GLY A 348 -2.19 14.83 17.43
C GLY A 348 -3.04 14.39 18.60
N THR A 349 -3.14 13.10 18.87
CA THR A 349 -3.75 12.57 20.09
C THR A 349 -2.68 12.37 21.16
N ALA A 350 -2.93 12.85 22.37
CA ALA A 350 -2.01 12.64 23.48
C ALA A 350 -2.04 11.16 23.90
N GLU A 351 -0.88 10.52 23.93
CA GLU A 351 -0.72 9.17 24.44
C GLU A 351 -1.23 9.10 25.89
N GLY A 352 -2.06 8.11 26.20
CA GLY A 352 -2.65 7.91 27.51
C GLY A 352 -3.89 8.72 27.84
N GLN A 353 -4.20 9.75 27.10
CA GLN A 353 -5.46 10.50 27.26
C GLN A 353 -6.57 9.93 26.38
N TYR A 354 -6.22 9.33 25.26
CA TYR A 354 -7.14 8.76 24.26
C TYR A 354 -8.30 9.71 23.92
N ASP A 355 -8.04 11.00 24.05
CA ASP A 355 -8.99 12.08 23.75
C ASP A 355 -8.63 12.69 22.41
N TYR A 356 -9.42 12.35 21.42
CA TYR A 356 -9.20 12.78 20.04
C TYR A 356 -9.70 14.19 19.74
N GLY A 357 -10.29 14.84 20.71
CA GLY A 357 -10.97 16.10 20.51
C GLY A 357 -10.12 17.33 20.77
N SER A 358 -9.03 17.24 21.54
CA SER A 358 -8.32 18.40 22.01
C SER A 358 -7.26 18.88 21.03
N GLY A 359 -7.63 19.67 20.07
CA GLY A 359 -6.72 20.48 19.27
C GLY A 359 -6.59 20.15 17.80
N ASN A 360 -7.18 19.06 17.30
CA ASN A 360 -7.21 18.76 15.88
C ASN A 360 -8.53 19.23 15.25
N THR A 361 -8.44 19.95 14.14
CA THR A 361 -9.61 20.13 13.27
C THR A 361 -9.95 18.76 12.70
N PRO A 362 -11.18 18.28 12.83
CA PRO A 362 -11.60 17.04 12.18
C PRO A 362 -11.34 17.13 10.68
N VAL A 363 -10.68 16.11 10.13
CA VAL A 363 -10.49 15.96 8.69
C VAL A 363 -11.40 14.84 8.24
N GLU A 364 -12.22 15.13 7.22
CA GLU A 364 -13.08 14.11 6.64
C GLU A 364 -12.25 13.00 5.99
N PRO A 365 -12.60 11.72 6.18
CA PRO A 365 -11.91 10.61 5.54
C PRO A 365 -11.90 10.74 4.02
N HIS A 366 -10.72 10.66 3.41
CA HIS A 366 -10.58 10.66 1.96
C HIS A 366 -9.37 9.84 1.51
N ALA A 367 -9.36 9.47 0.25
CA ALA A 367 -8.28 8.73 -0.39
C ALA A 367 -7.53 9.63 -1.38
N PRO A 368 -6.27 9.29 -1.72
CA PRO A 368 -5.43 10.11 -2.60
C PRO A 368 -5.99 10.30 -4.00
N TYR A 369 -6.78 9.33 -4.47
CA TYR A 369 -7.21 9.25 -5.87
C TYR A 369 -8.70 9.03 -6.01
N VAL A 370 -9.29 9.71 -7.01
CA VAL A 370 -10.59 9.32 -7.60
C VAL A 370 -10.27 8.31 -8.70
N ARG A 371 -10.75 7.07 -8.55
CA ARG A 371 -10.37 5.95 -9.41
C ARG A 371 -11.28 5.70 -10.58
N SER A 372 -12.56 5.94 -10.40
CA SER A 372 -13.55 5.82 -11.49
C SER A 372 -13.49 7.04 -12.40
N GLU A 373 -13.63 6.84 -13.72
CA GLU A 373 -13.47 7.88 -14.73
C GLU A 373 -14.46 7.66 -15.88
N ASN A 374 -15.23 8.69 -16.25
CA ASN A 374 -16.14 8.66 -17.40
C ASN A 374 -15.57 9.35 -18.64
N PHE A 375 -14.33 9.85 -18.57
CA PHE A 375 -13.61 10.51 -19.65
C PHE A 375 -14.30 11.74 -20.26
N ASP A 376 -15.24 12.36 -19.56
CA ASP A 376 -15.91 13.59 -20.00
C ASP A 376 -15.04 14.84 -19.85
N GLY A 377 -13.96 14.74 -19.11
CA GLY A 377 -13.01 15.81 -18.85
C GLY A 377 -12.17 16.21 -20.08
N LYS A 378 -11.48 17.33 -19.96
CA LYS A 378 -10.47 17.76 -20.94
C LYS A 378 -9.10 17.11 -20.70
N THR A 379 -8.88 16.59 -19.50
CA THR A 379 -7.66 15.96 -19.05
C THR A 379 -8.01 14.67 -18.32
N LEU A 380 -7.08 13.72 -18.31
CA LEU A 380 -7.19 12.50 -17.51
C LEU A 380 -7.14 12.83 -16.03
N GLY A 381 -7.85 12.05 -15.21
CA GLY A 381 -7.73 12.09 -13.76
C GLY A 381 -6.31 11.75 -13.31
N ARG A 382 -5.87 12.29 -12.17
CA ARG A 382 -4.49 12.14 -11.68
C ARG A 382 -4.11 10.70 -11.32
N VAL A 383 -5.05 9.78 -11.20
CA VAL A 383 -4.76 8.35 -10.98
C VAL A 383 -4.15 7.69 -12.21
N TRP A 384 -4.39 8.24 -13.39
CA TRP A 384 -3.95 7.66 -14.65
C TRP A 384 -2.50 7.97 -14.96
N GLN A 385 -1.79 6.95 -15.40
CA GLN A 385 -0.42 7.04 -15.87
C GLN A 385 -0.23 6.21 -17.15
N TRP A 386 0.53 6.75 -18.08
CA TRP A 386 0.95 6.01 -19.27
C TRP A 386 2.05 5.02 -18.92
N ASN A 387 1.98 3.85 -19.50
CA ASN A 387 3.02 2.84 -19.41
C ASN A 387 4.19 3.19 -20.35
N HIS A 388 5.09 4.07 -19.99
CA HIS A 388 6.07 4.78 -20.80
C HIS A 388 5.51 6.06 -21.46
N ASN A 389 6.39 6.86 -22.07
CA ASN A 389 5.99 8.09 -22.74
C ASN A 389 4.98 7.83 -23.86
N PRO A 390 3.83 8.48 -23.85
CA PRO A 390 2.83 8.32 -24.89
C PRO A 390 3.21 9.06 -26.18
N ASP A 391 2.62 8.61 -27.29
CA ASP A 391 2.53 9.37 -28.52
C ASP A 391 1.21 10.15 -28.53
N ASP A 392 1.26 11.47 -28.34
CA ASP A 392 0.09 12.32 -28.18
C ASP A 392 -0.79 12.41 -29.44
N LYS A 393 -0.25 12.00 -30.58
CA LYS A 393 -1.05 11.94 -31.83
C LYS A 393 -1.91 10.69 -31.91
N MET A 394 -1.66 9.72 -31.03
CA MET A 394 -2.27 8.41 -31.07
C MET A 394 -3.31 8.17 -29.97
N TRP A 395 -3.68 9.24 -29.24
CA TRP A 395 -4.79 9.18 -28.27
C TRP A 395 -5.53 10.52 -28.19
N SER A 396 -6.75 10.50 -27.64
CA SER A 396 -7.50 11.72 -27.37
C SER A 396 -8.65 11.47 -26.40
N LEU A 397 -9.06 12.52 -25.68
CA LEU A 397 -10.36 12.61 -25.01
C LEU A 397 -11.31 13.31 -25.95
N LYS A 398 -12.33 12.61 -26.45
CA LYS A 398 -13.27 13.15 -27.43
C LYS A 398 -14.67 12.58 -27.26
N GLY A 399 -15.65 13.47 -27.12
CA GLY A 399 -17.06 13.09 -27.01
C GLY A 399 -17.37 12.26 -25.77
N GLY A 400 -16.72 12.58 -24.63
CA GLY A 400 -16.88 11.85 -23.39
C GLY A 400 -16.27 10.45 -23.43
N ARG A 401 -15.17 10.25 -24.17
CA ARG A 401 -14.51 8.95 -24.34
C ARG A 401 -13.00 9.09 -24.45
N LEU A 402 -12.30 8.12 -23.89
CA LEU A 402 -10.89 7.91 -24.20
C LEU A 402 -10.78 7.14 -25.52
N ARG A 403 -10.15 7.73 -26.51
CA ARG A 403 -9.78 7.07 -27.76
C ARG A 403 -8.32 6.72 -27.79
N LEU A 404 -8.01 5.45 -28.07
CA LEU A 404 -6.66 4.94 -28.32
C LEU A 404 -6.58 4.44 -29.75
N ASN A 405 -5.62 4.97 -30.54
CA ASN A 405 -5.35 4.50 -31.89
C ASN A 405 -4.38 3.31 -31.83
N SER A 406 -4.72 2.25 -32.57
CA SER A 406 -3.90 1.03 -32.57
C SER A 406 -2.58 1.25 -33.28
N MET A 407 -1.48 1.03 -32.57
CA MET A 407 -0.12 1.03 -33.09
C MET A 407 0.40 -0.40 -33.16
N PRO A 408 1.45 -0.68 -33.98
CA PRO A 408 2.04 -2.02 -34.07
C PRO A 408 2.56 -2.53 -32.73
N ALA A 409 2.13 -3.73 -32.31
CA ALA A 409 2.72 -4.49 -31.21
C ALA A 409 2.31 -5.96 -31.30
N GLU A 410 3.15 -6.86 -30.82
CA GLU A 410 2.88 -8.30 -30.78
C GLU A 410 2.05 -8.68 -29.55
N GLN A 411 2.22 -7.93 -28.45
CA GLN A 411 1.59 -8.19 -27.17
C GLN A 411 1.48 -6.93 -26.32
N LEU A 412 0.71 -7.00 -25.22
CA LEU A 412 0.42 -5.86 -24.35
C LEU A 412 1.68 -5.18 -23.79
N MET A 413 2.72 -5.92 -23.39
CA MET A 413 3.95 -5.34 -22.85
C MET A 413 4.72 -4.47 -23.87
N TRP A 414 4.47 -4.63 -25.17
CA TRP A 414 5.01 -3.78 -26.23
C TRP A 414 4.01 -2.75 -26.77
N ALA A 415 2.78 -2.78 -26.24
CA ALA A 415 1.72 -1.88 -26.69
C ALA A 415 1.97 -0.46 -26.18
N ARG A 416 2.30 0.44 -27.10
CA ARG A 416 2.45 1.87 -26.82
C ARG A 416 1.09 2.49 -26.50
N ASN A 417 1.10 3.57 -25.72
CA ASN A 417 -0.12 4.25 -25.26
C ASN A 417 -1.07 3.34 -24.46
N SER A 418 -0.54 2.39 -23.70
CA SER A 418 -1.33 1.71 -22.67
C SER A 418 -1.53 2.67 -21.49
N LEU A 419 -2.79 3.02 -21.24
CA LEU A 419 -3.17 3.90 -20.13
C LEU A 419 -3.46 3.07 -18.90
N THR A 420 -2.76 3.34 -17.80
CA THR A 420 -2.81 2.47 -16.61
C THR A 420 -3.21 3.21 -15.35
N GLN A 421 -3.78 2.48 -14.40
CA GLN A 421 -3.83 2.90 -13.00
C GLN A 421 -3.50 1.71 -12.10
N ARG A 422 -2.95 1.99 -10.91
CA ARG A 422 -2.64 0.98 -9.89
C ARG A 422 -3.93 0.28 -9.47
N VAL A 423 -3.86 -1.04 -9.27
CA VAL A 423 -4.95 -1.76 -8.63
C VAL A 423 -5.09 -1.30 -7.17
N ILE A 424 -6.24 -1.51 -6.57
CA ILE A 424 -6.46 -1.24 -5.16
C ILE A 424 -6.94 -2.49 -4.44
N GLY A 425 -6.29 -2.78 -3.33
CA GLY A 425 -6.66 -3.89 -2.45
C GLY A 425 -7.58 -3.45 -1.30
N PRO A 426 -7.96 -4.41 -0.45
CA PRO A 426 -7.63 -5.84 -0.59
C PRO A 426 -8.37 -6.52 -1.74
N LYS A 427 -9.59 -6.09 -2.05
CA LYS A 427 -10.42 -6.60 -3.16
C LYS A 427 -10.99 -5.43 -3.94
N SER A 428 -10.95 -5.50 -5.25
CA SER A 428 -11.63 -4.52 -6.09
C SER A 428 -12.10 -5.11 -7.42
N VAL A 429 -13.08 -4.45 -8.02
CA VAL A 429 -13.67 -4.83 -9.31
C VAL A 429 -13.58 -3.64 -10.25
N ALA A 430 -12.74 -3.75 -11.28
CA ALA A 430 -12.65 -2.74 -12.33
C ALA A 430 -13.50 -3.16 -13.53
N THR A 431 -14.32 -2.23 -14.05
CA THR A 431 -15.17 -2.46 -15.22
C THR A 431 -15.03 -1.31 -16.20
N VAL A 432 -15.00 -1.59 -17.50
CA VAL A 432 -14.95 -0.57 -18.55
C VAL A 432 -15.89 -0.91 -19.72
N GLU A 433 -16.52 0.08 -20.29
CA GLU A 433 -17.21 -0.03 -21.58
C GLU A 433 -16.19 0.15 -22.72
N LEU A 434 -16.10 -0.80 -23.62
CA LEU A 434 -15.27 -0.76 -24.82
C LEU A 434 -16.15 -0.68 -26.07
N SER A 435 -16.00 0.38 -26.87
CA SER A 435 -16.55 0.48 -28.21
C SER A 435 -15.54 -0.02 -29.23
N VAL A 436 -15.95 -1.00 -30.04
CA VAL A 436 -15.12 -1.67 -31.04
C VAL A 436 -15.37 -1.21 -32.47
N LYS A 437 -16.24 -0.20 -32.66
CA LYS A 437 -16.66 0.28 -33.99
C LYS A 437 -15.52 0.80 -34.86
N GLY A 438 -14.46 1.31 -34.21
CA GLY A 438 -13.29 1.85 -34.91
C GLY A 438 -12.18 0.85 -35.17
N LEU A 439 -12.30 -0.39 -34.69
CA LEU A 439 -11.27 -1.43 -34.87
C LEU A 439 -11.19 -1.87 -36.33
N LYS A 440 -9.97 -2.11 -36.79
CA LYS A 440 -9.64 -2.64 -38.10
C LYS A 440 -8.94 -3.98 -37.95
N ASP A 441 -8.75 -4.66 -39.08
CA ASP A 441 -8.11 -5.96 -39.17
C ASP A 441 -6.77 -6.04 -38.44
N GLY A 442 -6.72 -6.98 -37.49
CA GLY A 442 -5.56 -7.21 -36.60
C GLY A 442 -5.51 -6.30 -35.37
N ASP A 443 -6.48 -5.41 -35.18
CA ASP A 443 -6.56 -4.61 -33.95
C ASP A 443 -7.01 -5.48 -32.78
N VAL A 444 -6.34 -5.24 -31.65
CA VAL A 444 -6.63 -5.83 -30.34
C VAL A 444 -6.83 -4.69 -29.35
N ALA A 445 -7.95 -4.69 -28.64
CA ALA A 445 -8.23 -3.69 -27.62
C ALA A 445 -8.93 -4.31 -26.41
N GLY A 446 -8.63 -3.82 -25.21
CA GLY A 446 -9.19 -4.43 -24.02
C GLY A 446 -8.80 -3.80 -22.69
N LEU A 447 -9.07 -4.59 -21.65
CA LEU A 447 -8.68 -4.36 -20.26
C LEU A 447 -7.64 -5.40 -19.85
N GLY A 448 -6.48 -4.95 -19.39
CA GLY A 448 -5.38 -5.81 -18.97
C GLY A 448 -4.95 -5.56 -17.54
N ASN A 449 -4.11 -6.48 -17.05
CA ASN A 449 -3.26 -6.32 -15.90
C ASN A 449 -1.81 -6.28 -16.36
N ILE A 450 -1.16 -5.12 -16.25
CA ILE A 450 0.27 -4.98 -16.49
C ILE A 450 1.01 -5.30 -15.20
N ASN A 451 1.74 -6.36 -15.25
CA ASN A 451 2.80 -6.83 -14.36
C ASN A 451 3.49 -8.00 -15.09
N VAL A 452 4.33 -8.76 -14.44
CA VAL A 452 4.92 -9.99 -14.99
C VAL A 452 4.57 -11.16 -14.07
N PRO A 453 3.80 -12.13 -14.54
CA PRO A 453 3.20 -12.25 -15.89
C PRO A 453 2.06 -11.26 -16.11
N CYS A 454 1.93 -10.74 -17.32
CA CYS A 454 0.79 -9.90 -17.68
C CYS A 454 -0.38 -10.74 -18.23
N SER A 455 -1.58 -10.18 -18.17
CA SER A 455 -2.79 -10.83 -18.67
C SER A 455 -3.82 -9.80 -19.16
N TRP A 456 -4.77 -10.22 -19.97
CA TRP A 456 -5.82 -9.33 -20.46
C TRP A 456 -7.06 -10.07 -20.97
N ILE A 457 -8.16 -9.34 -21.03
CA ILE A 457 -9.37 -9.68 -21.78
C ILE A 457 -9.60 -8.60 -22.82
N GLY A 458 -10.00 -8.96 -24.03
CA GLY A 458 -10.22 -7.97 -25.07
C GLY A 458 -10.86 -8.52 -26.34
N ILE A 459 -11.00 -7.64 -27.30
CA ILE A 459 -11.57 -7.93 -28.61
C ILE A 459 -10.48 -7.84 -29.67
N ILE A 460 -10.45 -8.85 -30.54
CA ILE A 460 -9.65 -8.85 -31.76
C ILE A 460 -10.59 -8.65 -32.94
N ARG A 461 -10.26 -7.73 -33.84
CA ARG A 461 -10.94 -7.57 -35.11
C ARG A 461 -10.27 -8.43 -36.17
N ASP A 462 -11.06 -9.32 -36.78
CA ASP A 462 -10.65 -10.15 -37.92
C ASP A 462 -11.54 -9.84 -39.13
N ASP A 463 -11.00 -9.13 -40.12
CA ASP A 463 -11.72 -8.77 -41.33
C ASP A 463 -11.83 -9.94 -42.31
N HIS A 464 -10.98 -10.95 -42.19
CA HIS A 464 -11.05 -12.13 -43.04
C HIS A 464 -12.36 -12.92 -42.84
N THR A 465 -12.75 -13.04 -41.55
CA THR A 465 -14.02 -13.65 -41.16
C THR A 465 -15.11 -12.62 -40.92
N ASN A 466 -14.80 -11.33 -41.01
CA ASN A 466 -15.67 -10.21 -40.65
C ASN A 466 -16.27 -10.32 -39.24
N THR A 467 -15.46 -10.77 -38.28
CA THR A 467 -15.90 -11.06 -36.92
C THR A 467 -15.16 -10.26 -35.86
N PHE A 468 -15.77 -10.18 -34.69
CA PHE A 468 -15.10 -9.79 -33.45
C PHE A 468 -14.88 -11.05 -32.64
N LEU A 469 -13.62 -11.27 -32.23
CA LEU A 469 -13.22 -12.39 -31.40
C LEU A 469 -12.94 -11.90 -29.99
N LEU A 470 -13.70 -12.39 -29.02
CA LEU A 470 -13.40 -12.20 -27.61
C LEU A 470 -12.25 -13.13 -27.22
N ARG A 471 -11.23 -12.59 -26.57
CA ARG A 471 -10.06 -13.37 -26.15
C ARG A 471 -9.67 -13.03 -24.71
N PHE A 472 -9.37 -14.09 -23.97
CA PHE A 472 -8.59 -14.03 -22.74
C PHE A 472 -7.15 -14.46 -23.04
N TRP A 473 -6.16 -13.77 -22.46
CA TRP A 473 -4.76 -14.07 -22.64
C TRP A 473 -3.98 -13.92 -21.33
N ASP A 474 -3.07 -14.86 -21.07
CA ASP A 474 -2.23 -14.91 -19.88
C ASP A 474 -0.79 -15.33 -20.26
N GLN A 475 0.16 -14.44 -20.01
CA GLN A 475 1.59 -14.67 -20.25
C GLN A 475 2.16 -15.78 -19.37
N GLY A 476 1.65 -15.97 -18.15
CA GLY A 476 2.13 -16.96 -17.19
C GLY A 476 2.03 -18.40 -17.67
N LYS A 477 1.16 -18.67 -18.64
CA LYS A 477 1.05 -20.00 -19.26
C LYS A 477 2.03 -20.24 -20.40
N ASN A 478 2.87 -19.26 -20.74
CA ASN A 478 3.93 -19.34 -21.76
C ASN A 478 3.53 -19.83 -23.16
N LYS A 479 2.24 -19.99 -23.43
CA LYS A 479 1.70 -20.45 -24.70
C LYS A 479 0.45 -19.65 -25.03
N PRO A 480 0.56 -18.57 -25.82
CA PRO A 480 -0.59 -17.76 -26.24
C PRO A 480 -1.71 -18.59 -26.89
N GLU A 481 -1.35 -19.68 -27.54
CA GLU A 481 -2.29 -20.60 -28.16
C GLU A 481 -3.14 -21.42 -27.17
N LEU A 482 -2.74 -21.49 -25.89
CA LEU A 482 -3.52 -22.17 -24.86
C LEU A 482 -4.52 -21.24 -24.15
N ALA A 483 -4.44 -19.95 -24.38
CA ALA A 483 -5.45 -19.03 -23.88
C ALA A 483 -6.79 -19.34 -24.56
N PRO A 484 -7.87 -19.61 -23.82
CA PRO A 484 -9.13 -19.95 -24.43
C PRO A 484 -9.62 -18.78 -25.30
N VAL A 485 -9.70 -19.01 -26.60
CA VAL A 485 -10.38 -18.11 -27.50
C VAL A 485 -11.87 -18.41 -27.37
N VAL A 486 -12.63 -17.47 -26.84
CA VAL A 486 -14.07 -17.59 -26.83
C VAL A 486 -14.57 -17.42 -28.27
N ALA A 487 -15.57 -18.20 -28.64
CA ALA A 487 -16.19 -18.16 -29.96
C ALA A 487 -16.52 -16.70 -30.41
N PRO A 488 -16.66 -16.44 -31.71
CA PRO A 488 -17.04 -15.14 -32.21
C PRO A 488 -18.18 -14.52 -31.41
N VAL A 489 -17.98 -13.29 -30.91
CA VAL A 489 -18.98 -12.59 -30.12
C VAL A 489 -19.81 -11.66 -31.00
N SER A 490 -21.13 -11.74 -30.85
CA SER A 490 -22.06 -10.81 -31.53
C SER A 490 -22.17 -9.53 -30.73
N LEU A 491 -21.78 -8.42 -31.35
CA LEU A 491 -21.82 -7.07 -30.72
C LEU A 491 -22.68 -6.13 -31.54
N PRO A 492 -24.02 -6.30 -31.55
CA PRO A 492 -24.96 -5.53 -32.45
C PRO A 492 -24.88 -4.01 -32.23
N LYS A 493 -24.53 -3.59 -31.00
CA LYS A 493 -24.31 -2.15 -30.68
C LYS A 493 -22.84 -1.74 -30.87
N GLY A 494 -21.95 -2.65 -31.22
CA GLY A 494 -20.51 -2.40 -31.31
C GLY A 494 -19.86 -2.05 -29.96
N LYS A 495 -20.40 -2.59 -28.86
CA LYS A 495 -19.93 -2.36 -27.50
C LYS A 495 -19.85 -3.66 -26.72
N ILE A 496 -18.92 -3.72 -25.79
CA ILE A 496 -18.76 -4.77 -24.79
C ILE A 496 -18.27 -4.15 -23.48
N TRP A 497 -18.64 -4.73 -22.36
CA TRP A 497 -18.11 -4.38 -21.04
C TRP A 497 -17.13 -5.45 -20.62
N LEU A 498 -15.96 -5.01 -20.22
CA LEU A 498 -14.85 -5.86 -19.73
C LEU A 498 -14.67 -5.61 -18.25
N ARG A 499 -14.42 -6.67 -17.50
CA ARG A 499 -14.31 -6.62 -16.05
C ARG A 499 -13.09 -7.40 -15.56
N CYS A 500 -12.39 -6.83 -14.57
CA CYS A 500 -11.33 -7.47 -13.80
C CYS A 500 -11.78 -7.55 -12.34
N ILE A 501 -11.80 -8.74 -11.78
CA ILE A 501 -12.17 -9.03 -10.39
C ILE A 501 -10.88 -9.43 -9.67
N GLY A 502 -10.40 -8.59 -8.76
CA GLY A 502 -9.15 -8.80 -8.04
C GLY A 502 -9.38 -9.12 -6.56
N ASP A 503 -8.70 -10.15 -6.08
CA ASP A 503 -8.45 -10.44 -4.67
C ASP A 503 -6.94 -10.37 -4.45
N TYR A 504 -6.47 -9.18 -4.10
CA TYR A 504 -5.03 -8.90 -3.98
C TYR A 504 -4.46 -9.36 -2.63
N ASP A 505 -5.32 -9.70 -1.69
CA ASP A 505 -4.93 -10.33 -0.43
C ASP A 505 -4.54 -11.80 -0.62
N ASN A 506 -5.20 -12.47 -1.57
CA ASN A 506 -4.89 -13.84 -1.97
C ASN A 506 -4.08 -13.92 -3.27
N ASP A 507 -3.64 -12.80 -3.81
CA ASP A 507 -2.87 -12.71 -5.06
C ASP A 507 -3.57 -13.40 -6.23
N GLN A 508 -4.87 -13.13 -6.42
CA GLN A 508 -5.68 -13.74 -7.47
C GLN A 508 -6.50 -12.71 -8.23
N MET A 509 -6.73 -13.00 -9.50
CA MET A 509 -7.56 -12.18 -10.37
C MET A 509 -8.34 -13.02 -11.36
N GLN A 510 -9.55 -12.61 -11.70
CA GLN A 510 -10.35 -13.20 -12.74
C GLN A 510 -10.93 -12.15 -13.68
N TYR A 511 -11.10 -12.51 -14.97
CA TYR A 511 -11.79 -11.66 -15.93
C TYR A 511 -13.22 -12.09 -16.16
N ALA A 512 -14.05 -11.11 -16.52
CA ALA A 512 -15.43 -11.32 -16.96
C ALA A 512 -15.80 -10.33 -18.07
N TYR A 513 -16.85 -10.62 -18.79
CA TYR A 513 -17.38 -9.73 -19.85
C TYR A 513 -18.89 -9.71 -19.84
N SER A 514 -19.45 -8.67 -20.45
CA SER A 514 -20.89 -8.53 -20.70
C SER A 514 -21.15 -7.89 -22.06
N THR A 515 -22.20 -8.35 -22.74
CA THR A 515 -22.67 -7.75 -24.00
C THR A 515 -23.85 -6.79 -23.81
N ASP A 516 -24.42 -6.76 -22.61
CA ASP A 516 -25.56 -5.92 -22.23
C ASP A 516 -25.22 -4.86 -21.16
N GLY A 517 -24.05 -5.00 -20.50
CA GLY A 517 -23.59 -4.14 -19.41
C GLY A 517 -24.19 -4.48 -18.04
N VAL A 518 -24.98 -5.53 -17.94
CA VAL A 518 -25.70 -5.95 -16.74
C VAL A 518 -25.31 -7.34 -16.29
N THR A 519 -25.36 -8.30 -17.20
CA THR A 519 -25.07 -9.70 -16.90
C THR A 519 -23.63 -10.03 -17.31
N PHE A 520 -22.78 -10.34 -16.32
CA PHE A 520 -21.39 -10.67 -16.55
C PHE A 520 -21.14 -12.18 -16.52
N GLN A 521 -20.31 -12.64 -17.44
CA GLN A 521 -19.85 -14.02 -17.54
C GLN A 521 -18.35 -14.06 -17.35
N THR A 522 -17.87 -14.92 -16.44
CA THR A 522 -16.43 -15.15 -16.25
C THR A 522 -15.84 -15.84 -17.47
N ILE A 523 -14.57 -15.57 -17.72
CA ILE A 523 -13.80 -16.16 -18.81
C ILE A 523 -12.42 -16.55 -18.32
N GLY A 524 -11.91 -17.67 -18.83
CA GLY A 524 -10.61 -18.19 -18.42
C GLY A 524 -10.67 -18.85 -17.05
N TYR A 525 -9.68 -18.60 -16.24
CA TYR A 525 -9.48 -19.16 -14.91
C TYR A 525 -8.97 -18.04 -13.96
N GLU A 526 -8.92 -18.31 -12.68
CA GLU A 526 -8.27 -17.45 -11.70
C GLU A 526 -6.77 -17.40 -11.97
N ILE A 527 -6.24 -16.19 -12.17
CA ILE A 527 -4.85 -15.94 -12.49
C ILE A 527 -4.11 -15.65 -11.19
N PRO A 528 -3.07 -16.42 -10.87
CA PRO A 528 -2.19 -16.06 -9.76
C PRO A 528 -1.41 -14.78 -10.10
N LEU A 529 -1.42 -13.85 -9.18
CA LEU A 529 -0.67 -12.60 -9.28
C LEU A 529 0.64 -12.71 -8.50
N SER A 530 1.59 -11.85 -8.82
CA SER A 530 2.85 -11.76 -8.09
C SER A 530 3.41 -10.35 -8.17
N TYR A 531 4.23 -9.98 -7.21
CA TYR A 531 5.10 -8.82 -7.30
C TYR A 531 6.45 -9.24 -7.89
N GLN A 532 6.94 -8.50 -8.88
CA GLN A 532 8.18 -8.83 -9.58
C GLN A 532 9.12 -7.63 -9.64
N LEU A 533 10.38 -7.85 -9.25
CA LEU A 533 11.42 -6.81 -9.35
C LEU A 533 11.74 -6.41 -10.80
N ILE A 534 11.39 -7.23 -11.77
CA ILE A 534 11.59 -6.89 -13.19
C ILE A 534 10.76 -5.68 -13.62
N THR A 535 9.63 -5.44 -12.98
CA THR A 535 8.81 -4.24 -13.21
C THR A 535 9.00 -3.20 -12.10
N PHE A 536 9.42 -3.62 -10.92
CA PHE A 536 9.43 -2.81 -9.68
C PHE A 536 8.10 -2.11 -9.41
N GLN A 537 7.01 -2.65 -9.92
CA GLN A 537 5.66 -2.14 -9.73
C GLN A 537 4.72 -3.28 -9.38
N GLY A 538 3.69 -2.95 -8.61
CA GLY A 538 2.54 -3.82 -8.41
C GLY A 538 1.67 -3.95 -9.66
N SER A 539 0.61 -4.72 -9.54
CA SER A 539 -0.38 -4.89 -10.60
C SER A 539 -1.04 -3.56 -10.98
N ARG A 540 -1.31 -3.39 -12.28
CA ARG A 540 -1.94 -2.17 -12.82
C ARG A 540 -3.01 -2.54 -13.83
N HIS A 541 -4.21 -1.99 -13.68
CA HIS A 541 -5.21 -2.03 -14.75
C HIS A 541 -4.68 -1.26 -15.95
N ALA A 542 -4.90 -1.79 -17.15
CA ALA A 542 -4.47 -1.17 -18.40
C ALA A 542 -5.60 -1.13 -19.42
N LEU A 543 -5.86 0.06 -19.97
CA LEU A 543 -6.65 0.25 -21.16
C LEU A 543 -5.70 0.33 -22.35
N PHE A 544 -5.90 -0.51 -23.36
CA PHE A 544 -4.94 -0.64 -24.45
C PHE A 544 -5.59 -0.84 -25.81
N ALA A 545 -4.88 -0.45 -26.88
CA ALA A 545 -5.19 -0.80 -28.25
C ALA A 545 -3.90 -0.94 -29.07
N PHE A 546 -3.74 -2.08 -29.75
CA PHE A 546 -2.58 -2.33 -30.61
C PHE A 546 -2.95 -3.17 -31.83
N ASN A 547 -2.07 -3.25 -32.84
CA ASN A 547 -2.30 -4.02 -34.06
C ASN A 547 -1.23 -5.11 -34.21
N VAL A 548 -1.65 -6.38 -34.24
CA VAL A 548 -0.74 -7.54 -34.36
C VAL A 548 -0.20 -7.78 -35.76
N LYS A 549 -0.68 -7.05 -36.77
CA LYS A 549 -0.21 -7.17 -38.17
C LYS A 549 0.91 -6.18 -38.52
N GLY A 550 1.56 -5.59 -37.50
CA GLY A 550 2.72 -4.73 -37.68
C GLY A 550 2.46 -3.39 -38.39
N LYS A 551 1.21 -2.89 -38.37
CA LYS A 551 0.81 -1.61 -38.99
C LYS A 551 -0.05 -0.80 -38.04
N ASN A 552 -0.21 0.49 -38.32
CA ASN A 552 -1.21 1.32 -37.66
C ASN A 552 -2.60 0.82 -38.08
N GLY A 553 -3.44 0.55 -37.09
CA GLY A 553 -4.80 0.04 -37.28
C GLY A 553 -5.86 1.11 -37.28
N GLY A 554 -6.98 0.82 -36.65
CA GLY A 554 -8.07 1.74 -36.32
C GLY A 554 -7.91 2.33 -34.93
N TYR A 555 -9.01 2.35 -34.19
CA TYR A 555 -9.03 2.86 -32.82
C TYR A 555 -10.07 2.13 -31.96
N ALA A 556 -9.82 2.10 -30.66
CA ALA A 556 -10.77 1.71 -29.65
C ALA A 556 -11.23 2.95 -28.85
N GLU A 557 -12.46 2.93 -28.36
CA GLU A 557 -12.96 3.97 -27.45
C GLU A 557 -13.42 3.33 -26.15
N PHE A 558 -12.96 3.91 -25.05
CA PHE A 558 -13.29 3.47 -23.69
C PHE A 558 -14.14 4.52 -22.98
N ASP A 559 -15.06 4.05 -22.14
CA ASP A 559 -16.00 4.87 -21.39
C ASP A 559 -16.34 4.19 -20.07
N ASN A 560 -16.84 4.97 -19.11
CA ASN A 560 -17.36 4.47 -17.85
C ASN A 560 -16.43 3.44 -17.18
N PHE A 561 -15.17 3.82 -16.98
CA PHE A 561 -14.28 3.02 -16.17
C PHE A 561 -14.67 3.16 -14.70
N THR A 562 -15.07 2.08 -14.06
CA THR A 562 -15.48 2.06 -12.65
C THR A 562 -14.59 1.14 -11.85
N VAL A 563 -14.27 1.53 -10.62
CA VAL A 563 -13.61 0.70 -9.63
C VAL A 563 -14.53 0.59 -8.42
N GLU A 564 -14.93 -0.63 -8.11
CA GLU A 564 -15.74 -0.97 -6.94
C GLU A 564 -14.83 -1.61 -5.89
N GLU A 565 -14.94 -1.15 -4.64
CA GLU A 565 -14.10 -1.57 -3.53
C GLU A 565 -14.98 -2.10 -2.39
N PRO A 566 -15.42 -3.37 -2.45
CA PRO A 566 -16.42 -3.91 -1.52
C PRO A 566 -15.94 -3.96 -0.07
N CYS A 567 -14.64 -3.83 0.15
CA CYS A 567 -14.03 -3.88 1.47
C CYS A 567 -13.44 -2.54 1.94
N ALA A 568 -13.79 -1.43 1.28
CA ALA A 568 -13.23 -0.12 1.63
C ALA A 568 -13.73 0.40 2.96
N ASP A 569 -15.00 0.16 3.29
CA ASP A 569 -15.59 0.55 4.57
C ASP A 569 -15.50 -0.59 5.60
N ARG A 570 -14.81 -0.32 6.70
CA ARG A 570 -14.53 -1.27 7.79
C ARG A 570 -15.29 -0.93 9.08
N SER A 571 -15.95 0.21 9.13
CA SER A 571 -16.56 0.74 10.39
C SER A 571 -17.67 -0.12 10.96
N TRP A 572 -18.28 -0.96 10.14
CA TRP A 572 -19.40 -1.84 10.55
C TRP A 572 -18.95 -3.23 11.02
N ASN A 573 -17.68 -3.55 10.93
CA ASN A 573 -17.17 -4.86 11.37
C ASN A 573 -17.03 -4.95 12.89
N ILE A 574 -17.13 -3.83 13.62
CA ILE A 574 -17.14 -3.83 15.08
C ILE A 574 -18.57 -4.19 15.57
N PRO A 575 -18.77 -5.35 16.19
CA PRO A 575 -20.11 -5.84 16.52
C PRO A 575 -20.68 -5.17 17.77
N TYR A 576 -20.82 -3.84 17.76
CA TYR A 576 -21.44 -3.10 18.86
C TYR A 576 -22.92 -3.52 19.05
N GLY A 577 -23.30 -3.70 20.30
CA GLY A 577 -24.68 -4.09 20.64
C GLY A 577 -25.05 -5.53 20.28
N THR A 578 -24.09 -6.32 19.81
CA THR A 578 -24.27 -7.72 19.40
C THR A 578 -23.70 -8.64 20.48
N THR A 579 -24.35 -9.76 20.74
CA THR A 579 -23.75 -10.87 21.46
C THR A 579 -23.08 -11.80 20.46
N PHE A 580 -21.79 -12.05 20.65
CA PHE A 580 -20.98 -12.77 19.67
C PHE A 580 -20.00 -13.74 20.30
N ARG A 581 -19.52 -14.71 19.54
CA ARG A 581 -18.41 -15.60 19.89
C ARG A 581 -17.12 -15.09 19.30
N ILE A 582 -16.04 -15.23 20.02
CA ILE A 582 -14.67 -15.00 19.54
C ILE A 582 -14.11 -16.35 19.14
N ILE A 583 -13.72 -16.49 17.88
CA ILE A 583 -13.14 -17.72 17.34
C ILE A 583 -11.68 -17.42 16.96
N ASN A 584 -10.76 -18.20 17.49
CA ASN A 584 -9.37 -18.11 17.10
C ASN A 584 -9.18 -18.67 15.68
N LYS A 585 -8.72 -17.85 14.76
CA LYS A 585 -8.58 -18.23 13.34
C LYS A 585 -7.59 -19.39 13.13
N ALA A 586 -6.52 -19.43 13.93
CA ALA A 586 -5.50 -20.47 13.79
C ALA A 586 -5.96 -21.85 14.25
N THR A 587 -6.84 -21.90 15.26
CA THR A 587 -7.32 -23.17 15.86
C THR A 587 -8.76 -23.50 15.48
N ASN A 588 -9.50 -22.54 14.93
CA ASN A 588 -10.94 -22.62 14.66
C ASN A 588 -11.76 -23.02 15.91
N ARG A 589 -11.35 -22.53 17.08
CA ARG A 589 -12.00 -22.83 18.37
C ARG A 589 -12.53 -21.57 19.03
N PRO A 590 -13.72 -21.61 19.65
CA PRO A 590 -14.22 -20.47 20.40
C PRO A 590 -13.43 -20.23 21.67
N ALA A 591 -13.25 -18.96 22.00
CA ALA A 591 -12.79 -18.54 23.32
C ALA A 591 -13.87 -18.76 24.37
N VAL A 592 -13.48 -19.10 25.57
CA VAL A 592 -14.40 -19.41 26.68
C VAL A 592 -13.91 -18.80 27.98
N CYS A 593 -14.86 -18.32 28.78
CA CYS A 593 -14.68 -17.96 30.17
C CYS A 593 -14.76 -19.24 31.00
N ASP A 594 -13.65 -19.69 31.55
CA ASP A 594 -13.69 -20.87 32.42
C ASP A 594 -14.09 -20.53 33.88
N PRO A 595 -14.51 -21.52 34.67
CA PRO A 595 -14.88 -21.30 36.07
C PRO A 595 -13.73 -20.80 36.96
N HIS A 596 -12.48 -20.92 36.51
CA HIS A 596 -11.29 -20.47 37.25
C HIS A 596 -10.90 -19.04 36.87
N GLY A 597 -11.67 -18.37 36.03
CA GLY A 597 -11.43 -16.99 35.62
C GLY A 597 -10.29 -16.80 34.61
N ILE A 598 -10.02 -17.81 33.80
CA ILE A 598 -8.99 -17.78 32.77
C ILE A 598 -9.65 -17.80 31.38
N LEU A 599 -9.19 -16.95 30.49
CA LEU A 599 -9.57 -17.01 29.08
C LEU A 599 -8.80 -18.14 28.39
N HIS A 600 -9.50 -19.09 27.79
CA HIS A 600 -8.90 -20.13 26.97
C HIS A 600 -9.83 -20.54 25.83
N ASP A 601 -9.40 -21.40 24.92
CA ASP A 601 -10.28 -21.98 23.91
C ASP A 601 -10.95 -23.26 24.37
N THR A 602 -12.05 -23.58 23.73
CA THR A 602 -12.79 -24.84 23.97
C THR A 602 -12.82 -25.69 22.67
N HIS A 603 -13.65 -26.73 22.63
CA HIS A 603 -13.76 -27.56 21.42
C HIS A 603 -14.48 -26.82 20.30
N MET A 604 -14.17 -27.19 19.06
CA MET A 604 -14.83 -26.61 17.88
C MET A 604 -16.34 -26.81 17.95
N GLY A 605 -17.08 -25.74 17.63
CA GLY A 605 -18.55 -25.75 17.63
C GLY A 605 -19.20 -25.68 19.00
N ASP A 606 -18.46 -25.35 20.08
CA ASP A 606 -19.05 -25.05 21.39
C ASP A 606 -19.94 -23.81 21.29
N LYS A 607 -21.23 -23.99 21.56
CA LYS A 607 -22.24 -22.92 21.56
C LYS A 607 -22.75 -22.57 22.94
N SER A 608 -22.05 -22.99 23.99
CA SER A 608 -22.45 -22.68 25.38
C SER A 608 -22.42 -21.17 25.63
N GLN A 609 -23.22 -20.68 26.55
CA GLN A 609 -23.25 -19.27 26.95
C GLN A 609 -21.88 -18.73 27.41
N ARG A 610 -21.02 -19.61 27.92
CA ARG A 610 -19.65 -19.22 28.32
C ARG A 610 -18.76 -18.79 27.16
N THR A 611 -19.15 -19.08 25.91
CA THR A 611 -18.44 -18.61 24.70
C THR A 611 -18.98 -17.29 24.18
N GLN A 612 -19.95 -16.68 24.84
CA GLN A 612 -20.63 -15.48 24.38
C GLN A 612 -20.07 -14.23 25.06
N PHE A 613 -19.77 -13.24 24.25
CA PHE A 613 -19.19 -11.95 24.66
C PHE A 613 -20.02 -10.79 24.13
N GLN A 614 -19.91 -9.67 24.80
CA GLN A 614 -20.40 -8.36 24.35
C GLN A 614 -19.28 -7.34 24.39
N LEU A 615 -19.28 -6.41 23.44
CA LEU A 615 -18.39 -5.25 23.47
C LEU A 615 -18.99 -4.13 24.31
N ILE A 616 -18.13 -3.54 25.13
CA ILE A 616 -18.40 -2.26 25.75
C ILE A 616 -17.64 -1.22 24.94
N ASP A 617 -18.39 -0.33 24.31
CA ASP A 617 -17.82 0.81 23.58
C ASP A 617 -17.16 1.78 24.59
N LYS A 618 -15.89 2.05 24.39
CA LYS A 618 -15.10 3.02 25.14
C LYS A 618 -14.79 4.27 24.31
N GLY A 619 -15.41 4.38 23.12
CA GLY A 619 -15.21 5.44 22.17
C GLY A 619 -13.94 5.28 21.32
N ASN A 620 -13.99 5.81 20.10
CA ASN A 620 -12.84 5.89 19.19
C ASN A 620 -12.17 4.53 18.91
N GLY A 621 -12.96 3.48 18.63
CA GLY A 621 -12.46 2.13 18.35
C GLY A 621 -11.91 1.39 19.56
N LYS A 622 -11.94 2.00 20.75
CA LYS A 622 -11.59 1.34 22.01
C LYS A 622 -12.74 0.48 22.49
N VAL A 623 -12.44 -0.72 22.93
CA VAL A 623 -13.43 -1.68 23.42
C VAL A 623 -12.96 -2.35 24.70
N ALA A 624 -13.92 -2.74 25.55
CA ALA A 624 -13.68 -3.74 26.58
C ALA A 624 -14.62 -4.94 26.33
N LEU A 625 -14.18 -6.13 26.73
CA LEU A 625 -14.92 -7.35 26.53
C LEU A 625 -15.62 -7.77 27.82
N LYS A 626 -16.91 -8.04 27.73
CA LYS A 626 -17.73 -8.55 28.79
C LYS A 626 -18.31 -9.92 28.39
N CYS A 627 -18.17 -10.93 29.25
CA CYS A 627 -18.84 -12.20 29.10
C CYS A 627 -20.33 -12.07 29.47
N VAL A 628 -21.16 -12.88 28.88
CA VAL A 628 -22.64 -12.87 29.16
C VAL A 628 -22.94 -13.13 30.63
N ASP A 629 -22.07 -13.87 31.33
CA ASP A 629 -22.20 -14.12 32.79
C ASP A 629 -21.84 -12.92 33.67
N GLY A 630 -21.41 -11.78 33.08
CA GLY A 630 -21.14 -10.54 33.78
C GLY A 630 -19.67 -10.25 34.07
N HIS A 631 -18.76 -11.16 33.80
CA HIS A 631 -17.32 -10.93 33.96
C HIS A 631 -16.74 -10.13 32.83
N TYR A 632 -15.62 -9.45 33.11
CA TYR A 632 -14.84 -8.66 32.13
C TYR A 632 -13.45 -9.28 31.93
N ILE A 633 -12.89 -9.15 30.73
CA ILE A 633 -11.52 -9.55 30.47
C ILE A 633 -10.57 -8.54 31.12
N LYS A 634 -9.56 -9.04 31.82
CA LYS A 634 -8.49 -8.28 32.47
C LYS A 634 -7.13 -8.89 32.14
N VAL A 635 -6.13 -8.05 31.96
CA VAL A 635 -4.75 -8.49 31.76
C VAL A 635 -3.96 -8.28 33.05
N TYR A 636 -3.24 -9.32 33.47
CA TYR A 636 -2.33 -9.31 34.61
C TYR A 636 -0.89 -9.47 34.12
N GLY A 637 0.04 -8.86 34.82
CA GLY A 637 1.45 -8.89 34.46
C GLY A 637 1.82 -7.81 33.44
N GLU A 638 3.09 -7.81 33.07
CA GLU A 638 3.68 -6.86 32.15
C GLU A 638 4.42 -7.59 31.01
N GLY A 639 4.52 -6.93 29.86
CA GLY A 639 5.26 -7.44 28.72
C GLY A 639 4.73 -8.78 28.19
N LEU A 640 5.62 -9.70 27.87
CA LEU A 640 5.34 -11.01 27.30
C LEU A 640 4.70 -12.00 28.29
N ALA A 641 4.79 -11.73 29.59
CA ALA A 641 4.28 -12.59 30.64
C ALA A 641 2.84 -12.26 31.07
N GLY A 642 2.12 -11.47 30.28
CA GLY A 642 0.76 -11.08 30.61
C GLY A 642 -0.21 -12.25 30.54
N ASP A 643 -0.85 -12.58 31.67
CA ASP A 643 -1.95 -13.52 31.74
C ASP A 643 -3.28 -12.84 31.48
N VAL A 644 -4.15 -13.48 30.74
CA VAL A 644 -5.50 -12.99 30.45
C VAL A 644 -6.51 -13.73 31.33
N ARG A 645 -7.16 -12.98 32.19
CA ARG A 645 -8.12 -13.50 33.18
C ARG A 645 -9.40 -12.68 33.16
N PHE A 646 -10.31 -13.04 34.08
CA PHE A 646 -11.57 -12.36 34.25
C PHE A 646 -11.66 -11.63 35.60
N THR A 647 -12.40 -10.54 35.61
CA THR A 647 -12.75 -9.75 36.82
C THR A 647 -14.22 -9.42 36.80
N THR A 648 -14.81 -9.28 38.00
CA THR A 648 -16.19 -8.76 38.16
C THR A 648 -16.21 -7.21 38.19
N ASN A 649 -15.06 -6.58 38.33
CA ASN A 649 -14.94 -5.12 38.39
C ASN A 649 -14.78 -4.53 37.00
N ALA A 650 -15.79 -3.80 36.55
CA ALA A 650 -15.77 -3.13 35.23
C ALA A 650 -14.67 -2.10 35.08
N GLU A 651 -14.22 -1.48 36.18
CA GLU A 651 -13.12 -0.48 36.19
C GLU A 651 -11.75 -1.11 35.91
N GLU A 652 -11.63 -2.41 36.14
CA GLU A 652 -10.40 -3.18 35.91
C GLU A 652 -10.38 -3.88 34.55
N ALA A 653 -11.44 -3.73 33.76
CA ALA A 653 -11.51 -4.32 32.44
C ALA A 653 -10.38 -3.79 31.55
N GLU A 654 -9.72 -4.69 30.83
CA GLU A 654 -8.73 -4.31 29.82
C GLU A 654 -9.39 -3.50 28.73
N VAL A 655 -8.72 -2.43 28.29
CA VAL A 655 -9.13 -1.62 27.15
C VAL A 655 -8.26 -2.00 25.96
N PHE A 656 -8.90 -2.53 24.96
CA PHE A 656 -8.28 -2.86 23.69
C PHE A 656 -8.64 -1.84 22.62
N LEU A 657 -7.74 -1.62 21.68
CA LEU A 657 -8.06 -1.03 20.40
C LEU A 657 -8.49 -2.15 19.46
N TRP A 658 -9.70 -2.05 18.90
CA TRP A 658 -10.17 -2.96 17.88
C TRP A 658 -9.42 -2.71 16.56
N GLN A 659 -8.80 -3.76 16.06
CA GLN A 659 -8.10 -3.72 14.77
C GLN A 659 -8.86 -4.62 13.81
N ASP A 660 -9.67 -4.00 13.01
CA ASP A 660 -10.42 -4.68 11.96
C ASP A 660 -9.53 -4.96 10.75
N TYR A 661 -9.72 -6.12 10.14
CA TYR A 661 -8.96 -6.50 8.95
C TYR A 661 -9.84 -6.75 7.74
N LEU A 662 -11.04 -6.87 7.73
CA LEU A 662 -11.91 -7.25 6.63
C LEU A 662 -12.38 -8.72 6.73
N ASP A 663 -13.48 -9.02 6.07
CA ASP A 663 -14.08 -10.36 6.08
C ASP A 663 -14.34 -10.89 7.49
N HIS A 664 -14.62 -10.01 8.46
CA HIS A 664 -14.87 -10.32 9.89
C HIS A 664 -13.63 -10.76 10.69
N ASP A 665 -12.43 -10.70 10.11
CA ASP A 665 -11.20 -10.87 10.87
C ASP A 665 -10.94 -9.63 11.72
N PHE A 666 -10.51 -9.85 12.96
CA PHE A 666 -10.12 -8.75 13.83
C PHE A 666 -9.00 -9.14 14.79
N MET A 667 -8.44 -8.15 15.44
CA MET A 667 -7.43 -8.30 16.48
C MET A 667 -7.70 -7.32 17.59
N LEU A 668 -7.23 -7.65 18.80
CA LEU A 668 -7.37 -6.83 19.98
C LEU A 668 -6.01 -6.40 20.48
N TYR A 669 -5.72 -5.12 20.34
CA TYR A 669 -4.46 -4.51 20.75
C TYR A 669 -4.63 -3.86 22.12
N SER A 670 -3.89 -4.35 23.12
CA SER A 670 -3.94 -3.80 24.48
C SER A 670 -3.32 -2.41 24.54
N LEU A 671 -4.05 -1.45 25.08
CA LEU A 671 -3.55 -0.09 25.27
C LEU A 671 -2.60 0.05 26.47
N LYS A 672 -2.57 -0.96 27.35
CA LYS A 672 -1.73 -0.95 28.54
C LYS A 672 -0.29 -1.38 28.26
N ASN A 673 -0.10 -2.40 27.43
CA ASN A 673 1.21 -2.97 27.16
C ASN A 673 1.64 -2.98 25.69
N HIS A 674 0.78 -2.44 24.80
CA HIS A 674 1.04 -2.34 23.36
C HIS A 674 1.33 -3.69 22.69
N ARG A 675 0.53 -4.72 23.07
CA ARG A 675 0.63 -6.08 22.53
C ARG A 675 -0.76 -6.60 22.14
N TYR A 676 -0.75 -7.62 21.32
CA TYR A 676 -1.98 -8.26 20.87
C TYR A 676 -2.42 -9.35 21.83
N LEU A 677 -3.74 -9.48 22.02
CA LEU A 677 -4.34 -10.64 22.63
C LEU A 677 -4.15 -11.84 21.69
N GLY A 678 -3.42 -12.85 22.13
CA GLY A 678 -3.08 -13.99 21.30
C GLY A 678 -3.16 -15.34 22.01
N LYS A 679 -3.25 -16.40 21.22
CA LYS A 679 -3.23 -17.78 21.65
C LYS A 679 -2.24 -18.57 20.81
N SER A 680 -1.31 -19.28 21.46
CA SER A 680 -0.43 -20.18 20.74
C SER A 680 -1.19 -21.34 20.12
N PRO A 681 -1.13 -21.55 18.80
CA PRO A 681 -1.81 -22.68 18.15
C PRO A 681 -1.16 -24.04 18.48
N THR A 682 0.06 -24.05 19.00
CA THR A 682 0.85 -25.29 19.22
C THR A 682 0.87 -25.77 20.65
N THR A 683 0.78 -24.89 21.63
CA THR A 683 0.95 -25.26 23.05
C THR A 683 -0.34 -25.52 23.78
N GLY A 684 -1.48 -25.14 23.23
CA GLY A 684 -2.78 -25.21 23.92
C GLY A 684 -2.89 -24.35 25.17
N SER A 685 -1.94 -23.43 25.38
CA SER A 685 -1.93 -22.53 26.54
C SER A 685 -3.10 -21.57 26.56
N PRO A 686 -3.51 -21.05 27.73
CA PRO A 686 -4.45 -19.96 27.83
C PRO A 686 -4.05 -18.74 26.97
N TYR A 687 -4.99 -17.86 26.68
CA TYR A 687 -4.70 -16.61 25.99
C TYR A 687 -3.69 -15.77 26.75
N SER A 688 -2.80 -15.12 26.01
CA SER A 688 -1.73 -14.27 26.53
C SER A 688 -1.60 -13.01 25.66
N MET A 689 -0.80 -12.06 26.11
CA MET A 689 -0.40 -10.92 25.31
C MET A 689 0.69 -11.34 24.34
N ASP A 690 0.31 -11.51 23.07
CA ASP A 690 1.24 -11.86 22.03
C ASP A 690 2.12 -10.65 21.66
N PHE A 691 3.39 -10.89 21.44
CA PHE A 691 4.33 -9.88 20.99
C PHE A 691 4.55 -9.90 19.48
N VAL A 692 4.17 -10.99 18.83
CA VAL A 692 4.20 -11.11 17.37
C VAL A 692 2.98 -10.42 16.83
N GLY A 693 3.16 -9.55 15.89
CA GLY A 693 2.04 -8.91 15.26
C GLY A 693 1.19 -9.88 14.45
N PRO A 694 -0.05 -9.51 14.20
CA PRO A 694 -1.00 -10.36 13.52
C PRO A 694 -0.69 -10.46 12.02
N ASP A 695 -0.74 -11.66 11.52
CA ASP A 695 -0.67 -11.95 10.10
C ASP A 695 -1.92 -12.78 9.72
N PRO A 696 -2.92 -12.20 9.03
CA PRO A 696 -4.16 -12.89 8.70
C PRO A 696 -3.95 -14.11 7.79
N ALA A 697 -2.93 -14.07 6.94
CA ALA A 697 -2.62 -15.17 6.05
C ALA A 697 -1.83 -16.29 6.74
N ARG A 698 -1.38 -16.06 7.98
CA ARG A 698 -0.56 -16.99 8.74
C ARG A 698 -1.33 -17.56 9.93
N ARG A 699 -0.79 -18.60 10.48
CA ARG A 699 -1.33 -19.27 11.66
C ARG A 699 -0.90 -18.54 12.94
N ASN A 700 -1.11 -17.25 12.95
CA ASN A 700 -0.85 -16.40 14.10
C ASN A 700 -2.06 -16.45 15.05
N GLY A 701 -1.83 -16.79 16.28
CA GLY A 701 -2.91 -16.93 17.27
C GLY A 701 -3.56 -15.62 17.72
N ALA A 702 -3.13 -14.47 17.19
CA ALA A 702 -3.73 -13.17 17.51
C ALA A 702 -4.84 -12.75 16.55
N VAL A 703 -5.03 -13.45 15.43
CA VAL A 703 -6.13 -13.19 14.50
C VAL A 703 -7.38 -13.94 14.94
N LEU A 704 -8.46 -13.19 15.09
CA LEU A 704 -9.72 -13.64 15.62
C LEU A 704 -10.84 -13.43 14.59
N LEU A 705 -11.84 -14.29 14.64
CA LEU A 705 -13.12 -14.17 13.94
C LEU A 705 -14.21 -13.95 14.96
N TRP A 706 -15.32 -13.36 14.56
CA TRP A 706 -16.50 -13.30 15.39
C TRP A 706 -17.74 -13.89 14.68
N GLU A 707 -18.59 -14.51 15.46
CA GLU A 707 -19.85 -15.10 15.02
C GLU A 707 -21.00 -14.47 15.82
N ASP A 708 -21.98 -13.90 15.11
CA ASP A 708 -23.19 -13.36 15.75
C ASP A 708 -24.03 -14.49 16.37
N CYS A 709 -24.29 -14.40 17.64
CA CYS A 709 -25.15 -15.32 18.36
C CYS A 709 -26.32 -14.64 19.10
N SER A 710 -26.67 -13.42 18.70
CA SER A 710 -27.78 -12.66 19.31
C SER A 710 -29.14 -13.33 19.14
N ALA A 711 -29.29 -14.26 18.21
CA ALA A 711 -30.49 -15.01 17.93
C ALA A 711 -30.55 -16.40 18.64
N GLU A 712 -29.48 -16.82 19.31
CA GLU A 712 -29.39 -18.07 20.10
C GLU A 712 -29.76 -17.77 21.55
#